data_951c60988f02e1b1ad878c358a457f6a
#
_entry.id   951c60988f02e1b1ad878c358a457f6a
#
_cell.length_a   1.000
_cell.length_b   1.000
_cell.length_c   1.000
_cell.angle_alpha   90.00
_cell.angle_beta   90.00
_cell.angle_gamma   90.00
#
_symmetry.space_group_name_H-M   'P 1'
#
loop_
_entity.id
_entity.type
_entity.pdbx_description
1 polymer ?
#
loop_
_entity_poly.entity_id
_entity_poly.type
_entity_poly.pdbx_seq_one_letter_code
_entity_poly.pdbx_strand_id
1 'polypeptide(L)'
;MKETIDITISKILQENERRRAIVFAPFNPITGEGSIGQRVAFTVSDYPIPTQYLPVEMMDEPFVKKLSKAGSVDAFIRDALMLPVTDEARDKVVEEFIRIRQKHDYPFWAAMFAYIKRKGGGTDVLFRLNRPQRKLIKRLEKMRKAGKPIRLILLKARQWGGSTAIQIYMAWLQLVHEVGLNSLIIAHQGTGSDEIKDMFDRMIKSYPVEMLHELGDAYAPNEPKMVGVGKSGNIFRVPQRNCKIKIGTAERPNSCRGGDYNLVHLSEVALWKETDGKKPEDIVRSACSGILLRPYTMIVYESTPNGVGNFFHKEYLAAKKGLSQFEAMFVAWFEIEQYELPFENEAEKYEFAKKLFANRRNEEIKSDREEPGTYLWRLWEKGATLEAIHWYVSERSKYTNHGDMASEYPSDDIEAFTYSGRKVFSSEDVEQFRPACRAPRWIGEIYGSADEGEKAIEGLRFKKEADGRLFMWHDVERSDIEEVTDRYLVIVDVCKGHTKNADFADILVIDRLFMMDGEPPVVAAEWHGHIDMDKLAWKATQVAAYYNNALLVIESNTLETNNTKGEAEYILTLIHEVYGRQLYARKQSAEDIRQGLPKKYGYHTNPLTKKVVIYNLKVVIRERLYIEREEACLDEYLTYVETENNVFEAMEGYHDDRLMTRAIGMQVCYHEMELPRIVKRVNNINAGLVQRPVSAATIG
;
A
#
# COMPACT_ATOMS: atom_id res chain seq x y z
N MET A 1 -0.35 -25.61 37.24
CA MET A 1 -0.15 -24.29 36.55
C MET A 1 1.31 -24.02 36.17
N LYS A 2 2.28 -24.14 37.10
CA LYS A 2 3.71 -23.93 36.78
C LYS A 2 4.21 -24.96 35.75
N GLU A 3 3.92 -26.22 35.93
CA GLU A 3 4.26 -27.32 35.02
C GLU A 3 3.64 -27.16 33.59
N THR A 4 2.42 -26.65 33.50
CA THR A 4 1.75 -26.36 32.21
C THR A 4 2.40 -25.17 31.47
N ILE A 5 2.88 -24.17 32.22
CA ILE A 5 3.61 -23.02 31.66
C ILE A 5 4.96 -23.49 31.11
N ASP A 6 5.71 -24.29 31.87
CA ASP A 6 7.03 -24.77 31.45
C ASP A 6 6.96 -25.64 30.20
N ILE A 7 5.91 -26.47 30.06
CA ILE A 7 5.64 -27.23 28.82
C ILE A 7 5.37 -26.29 27.63
N THR A 8 4.63 -25.21 27.85
CA THR A 8 4.32 -24.25 26.80
C THR A 8 5.56 -23.48 26.35
N ILE A 9 6.41 -23.04 27.30
CA ILE A 9 7.67 -22.35 26.96
C ILE A 9 8.61 -23.30 26.22
N SER A 10 8.71 -24.57 26.61
CA SER A 10 9.51 -25.56 25.88
C SER A 10 9.05 -25.69 24.41
N LYS A 11 7.74 -25.66 24.14
CA LYS A 11 7.21 -25.68 22.77
C LYS A 11 7.57 -24.42 21.98
N ILE A 12 7.55 -23.25 22.60
CA ILE A 12 7.97 -22.00 21.98
C ILE A 12 9.47 -22.08 21.60
N LEU A 13 10.32 -22.55 22.50
CA LEU A 13 11.73 -22.71 22.23
C LEU A 13 11.99 -23.72 21.10
N GLN A 14 11.30 -24.84 21.09
CA GLN A 14 11.41 -25.86 20.02
C GLN A 14 10.96 -25.28 18.66
N GLU A 15 9.86 -24.53 18.63
CA GLU A 15 9.40 -23.86 17.41
C GLU A 15 10.41 -22.79 16.97
N ASN A 16 11.02 -22.06 17.91
CA ASN A 16 12.06 -21.09 17.59
C ASN A 16 13.26 -21.76 16.90
N GLU A 17 13.75 -22.87 17.42
CA GLU A 17 14.85 -23.62 16.80
C GLU A 17 14.47 -24.11 15.40
N ARG A 18 13.25 -24.58 15.22
CA ARG A 18 12.73 -24.96 13.89
C ARG A 18 12.75 -23.77 12.91
N ARG A 19 12.30 -22.58 13.36
CA ARG A 19 12.33 -21.36 12.55
C ARG A 19 13.75 -20.93 12.21
N ARG A 20 14.66 -20.94 13.20
CA ARG A 20 16.08 -20.62 13.00
C ARG A 20 16.74 -21.57 12.01
N ALA A 21 16.46 -22.86 12.09
CA ALA A 21 16.97 -23.84 11.13
C ALA A 21 16.54 -23.54 9.70
N ILE A 22 15.35 -22.93 9.50
CA ILE A 22 14.88 -22.50 8.17
C ILE A 22 15.55 -21.18 7.75
N VAL A 23 15.69 -20.23 8.70
CA VAL A 23 16.33 -18.91 8.41
C VAL A 23 17.78 -19.10 8.03
N PHE A 24 18.51 -19.92 8.76
CA PHE A 24 19.95 -20.18 8.59
C PHE A 24 20.25 -21.50 7.88
N ALA A 25 19.29 -22.02 7.10
CA ALA A 25 19.50 -23.22 6.30
C ALA A 25 20.76 -23.06 5.42
N PRO A 26 21.63 -24.07 5.38
CA PRO A 26 22.84 -24.03 4.57
C PRO A 26 22.56 -23.62 3.13
N PHE A 27 23.36 -22.69 2.62
CA PHE A 27 23.29 -22.24 1.25
C PHE A 27 24.71 -22.06 0.69
N ASN A 28 25.03 -22.86 -0.29
CA ASN A 28 26.28 -22.74 -1.05
C ASN A 28 25.96 -22.66 -2.55
N PRO A 29 26.02 -21.46 -3.16
CA PRO A 29 25.73 -21.31 -4.59
C PRO A 29 26.71 -22.02 -5.50
N ILE A 30 27.94 -22.30 -5.04
CA ILE A 30 28.98 -22.97 -5.83
C ILE A 30 28.71 -24.46 -5.91
N THR A 31 28.49 -25.15 -4.79
CA THR A 31 28.07 -26.54 -4.78
C THR A 31 26.61 -26.74 -5.18
N GLY A 32 25.78 -25.71 -5.05
CA GLY A 32 24.36 -25.79 -5.27
C GLY A 32 23.55 -26.29 -4.08
N GLU A 33 24.19 -26.61 -2.96
CA GLU A 33 23.53 -27.06 -1.73
C GLU A 33 22.62 -25.96 -1.17
N GLY A 34 21.37 -26.33 -0.85
CA GLY A 34 20.35 -25.38 -0.34
C GLY A 34 19.97 -24.25 -1.30
N SER A 35 20.40 -24.32 -2.56
CA SER A 35 20.12 -23.30 -3.57
C SER A 35 18.68 -23.39 -4.09
N ILE A 36 18.22 -22.33 -4.78
CA ILE A 36 16.84 -22.23 -5.26
C ILE A 36 16.50 -23.26 -6.35
N GLY A 37 15.23 -23.63 -6.43
CA GLY A 37 14.70 -24.59 -7.42
C GLY A 37 14.86 -26.06 -7.02
N GLN A 38 14.36 -26.95 -7.87
CA GLN A 38 14.57 -28.39 -7.71
C GLN A 38 15.97 -28.75 -8.16
N ARG A 39 16.66 -29.55 -7.35
CA ARG A 39 18.06 -29.92 -7.61
C ARG A 39 18.29 -31.40 -7.49
N VAL A 40 19.27 -31.89 -8.23
CA VAL A 40 19.68 -33.26 -8.26
C VAL A 40 21.19 -33.35 -8.01
N ALA A 41 21.61 -34.38 -7.28
CA ALA A 41 23.02 -34.65 -7.06
C ALA A 41 23.70 -35.05 -8.39
N PHE A 42 24.81 -34.42 -8.68
CA PHE A 42 25.65 -34.66 -9.85
C PHE A 42 27.08 -34.93 -9.37
N THR A 43 27.60 -36.08 -9.70
CA THR A 43 28.94 -36.52 -9.25
C THR A 43 29.83 -36.87 -10.44
N VAL A 44 30.99 -36.19 -10.50
CA VAL A 44 32.07 -36.46 -11.45
C VAL A 44 33.38 -36.49 -10.66
N SER A 45 34.03 -37.64 -10.59
CA SER A 45 35.07 -37.95 -9.59
C SER A 45 36.30 -37.04 -9.62
N ASP A 46 36.72 -36.62 -10.80
CA ASP A 46 37.90 -35.81 -11.09
C ASP A 46 37.56 -34.33 -11.45
N TYR A 47 36.32 -33.92 -11.27
CA TYR A 47 35.95 -32.53 -11.42
C TYR A 47 36.41 -31.71 -10.18
N PRO A 48 36.79 -30.42 -10.34
CA PRO A 48 37.28 -29.59 -9.20
C PRO A 48 36.37 -29.59 -7.96
N ILE A 49 35.06 -29.77 -8.16
CA ILE A 49 34.08 -30.00 -7.11
C ILE A 49 33.32 -31.28 -7.44
N PRO A 50 33.76 -32.43 -6.90
CA PRO A 50 33.28 -33.74 -7.33
C PRO A 50 31.78 -33.95 -7.23
N THR A 51 31.16 -33.46 -6.15
CA THR A 51 29.69 -33.56 -5.94
C THR A 51 29.06 -32.17 -5.89
N GLN A 52 28.05 -31.97 -6.74
CA GLN A 52 27.31 -30.74 -6.88
C GLN A 52 25.81 -31.02 -6.89
N TYR A 53 24.99 -30.05 -6.56
CA TYR A 53 23.54 -30.10 -6.64
C TYR A 53 23.07 -29.14 -7.76
N LEU A 54 22.78 -29.71 -8.93
CA LEU A 54 22.45 -28.96 -10.13
C LEU A 54 20.95 -28.76 -10.30
N PRO A 55 20.48 -27.66 -10.95
CA PRO A 55 19.09 -27.54 -11.38
C PRO A 55 18.67 -28.75 -12.23
N VAL A 56 17.49 -29.29 -11.99
CA VAL A 56 16.97 -30.48 -12.69
C VAL A 56 17.00 -30.28 -14.21
N GLU A 57 16.66 -29.09 -14.69
CA GLU A 57 16.62 -28.75 -16.12
C GLU A 57 18.00 -28.86 -16.79
N MET A 58 19.07 -28.70 -16.03
CA MET A 58 20.42 -28.81 -16.54
C MET A 58 20.78 -30.26 -16.92
N MET A 59 20.11 -31.24 -16.29
CA MET A 59 20.30 -32.65 -16.59
C MET A 59 19.79 -33.05 -18.00
N ASP A 60 19.01 -32.18 -18.64
CA ASP A 60 18.57 -32.41 -20.02
C ASP A 60 19.56 -31.97 -21.08
N GLU A 61 20.58 -31.21 -20.69
CA GLU A 61 21.66 -30.79 -21.60
C GLU A 61 22.48 -31.96 -22.06
N PRO A 62 22.67 -32.13 -23.40
CA PRO A 62 23.37 -33.31 -23.95
C PRO A 62 24.81 -33.50 -23.42
N PHE A 63 25.50 -32.39 -23.19
CA PHE A 63 26.83 -32.38 -22.62
C PHE A 63 26.83 -32.94 -21.19
N VAL A 64 25.92 -32.40 -20.34
CA VAL A 64 25.80 -32.81 -18.94
C VAL A 64 25.38 -34.28 -18.81
N LYS A 65 24.44 -34.73 -19.64
CA LYS A 65 24.04 -36.16 -19.72
C LYS A 65 25.20 -37.08 -20.01
N LYS A 66 26.03 -36.74 -21.01
CA LYS A 66 27.19 -37.55 -21.40
C LYS A 66 28.28 -37.54 -20.32
N LEU A 67 28.56 -36.37 -19.72
CA LEU A 67 29.53 -36.22 -18.64
C LEU A 67 29.10 -37.00 -17.39
N SER A 68 27.82 -36.90 -17.01
CA SER A 68 27.24 -37.70 -15.92
C SER A 68 27.36 -39.19 -16.14
N LYS A 69 27.10 -39.67 -17.37
CA LYS A 69 27.23 -41.07 -17.73
C LYS A 69 28.69 -41.56 -17.67
N ALA A 70 29.64 -40.71 -18.05
CA ALA A 70 31.08 -41.03 -17.98
C ALA A 70 31.59 -41.09 -16.52
N GLY A 71 30.98 -40.32 -15.59
CA GLY A 71 31.32 -40.27 -14.16
C GLY A 71 32.70 -39.68 -13.83
N SER A 72 33.48 -39.31 -14.84
CA SER A 72 34.82 -38.74 -14.75
C SER A 72 35.07 -37.84 -15.97
N VAL A 73 35.78 -36.71 -15.79
CA VAL A 73 36.22 -35.83 -16.88
C VAL A 73 37.15 -36.58 -17.84
N ASP A 74 38.10 -37.34 -17.32
CA ASP A 74 39.03 -38.08 -18.12
C ASP A 74 38.34 -39.15 -18.97
N ALA A 75 37.38 -39.88 -18.41
CA ALA A 75 36.59 -40.84 -19.14
C ALA A 75 35.72 -40.16 -20.22
N PHE A 76 35.17 -38.99 -19.91
CA PHE A 76 34.37 -38.18 -20.88
C PHE A 76 35.25 -37.75 -22.07
N ILE A 77 36.48 -37.24 -21.81
CA ILE A 77 37.39 -36.81 -22.88
C ILE A 77 37.77 -38.00 -23.76
N ARG A 78 38.16 -39.11 -23.17
CA ARG A 78 38.62 -40.30 -23.90
C ARG A 78 37.49 -40.99 -24.67
N ASP A 79 36.35 -41.24 -24.00
CA ASP A 79 35.34 -42.17 -24.50
C ASP A 79 34.19 -41.46 -25.22
N ALA A 80 33.85 -40.20 -24.84
CA ALA A 80 32.78 -39.45 -25.46
C ALA A 80 33.24 -38.39 -26.46
N LEU A 81 34.44 -37.78 -26.26
CA LEU A 81 35.00 -36.81 -27.19
C LEU A 81 36.02 -37.42 -28.14
N MET A 82 36.51 -38.65 -27.84
CA MET A 82 37.54 -39.34 -28.62
C MET A 82 38.84 -38.53 -28.76
N LEU A 83 39.21 -37.81 -27.67
CA LEU A 83 40.39 -36.94 -27.62
C LEU A 83 41.42 -37.47 -26.61
N PRO A 84 42.72 -37.10 -26.77
CA PRO A 84 43.73 -37.40 -25.75
C PRO A 84 43.42 -36.60 -24.47
N VAL A 85 43.64 -37.23 -23.32
CA VAL A 85 43.46 -36.63 -22.00
C VAL A 85 44.67 -35.74 -21.72
N THR A 86 44.47 -34.44 -21.79
CA THR A 86 45.48 -33.40 -21.49
C THR A 86 44.86 -32.39 -20.54
N ASP A 87 45.69 -31.58 -19.87
CA ASP A 87 45.19 -30.51 -18.97
C ASP A 87 44.37 -29.51 -19.74
N GLU A 88 44.78 -29.14 -20.97
CA GLU A 88 44.00 -28.25 -21.84
C GLU A 88 42.61 -28.84 -22.17
N ALA A 89 42.52 -30.14 -22.41
CA ALA A 89 41.25 -30.82 -22.68
C ALA A 89 40.35 -30.83 -21.43
N ARG A 90 40.92 -31.03 -20.22
CA ARG A 90 40.19 -30.93 -18.94
C ARG A 90 39.66 -29.54 -18.71
N ASP A 91 40.50 -28.51 -18.90
CA ASP A 91 40.09 -27.09 -18.74
C ASP A 91 38.95 -26.75 -19.67
N LYS A 92 38.96 -27.17 -20.93
CA LYS A 92 37.85 -26.95 -21.89
C LYS A 92 36.56 -27.65 -21.46
N VAL A 93 36.64 -28.85 -20.89
CA VAL A 93 35.44 -29.54 -20.34
C VAL A 93 34.87 -28.80 -19.15
N VAL A 94 35.72 -28.32 -18.23
CA VAL A 94 35.32 -27.54 -17.07
C VAL A 94 34.73 -26.21 -17.51
N GLU A 95 35.35 -25.51 -18.45
CA GLU A 95 34.86 -24.24 -18.98
C GLU A 95 33.49 -24.41 -19.63
N GLU A 96 33.30 -25.42 -20.49
CA GLU A 96 32.02 -25.69 -21.13
C GLU A 96 30.91 -26.04 -20.12
N PHE A 97 31.26 -26.82 -19.09
CA PHE A 97 30.32 -27.11 -18.02
C PHE A 97 29.89 -25.84 -17.25
N ILE A 98 30.82 -24.94 -16.94
CA ILE A 98 30.53 -23.64 -16.30
C ILE A 98 29.66 -22.82 -17.23
N ARG A 99 29.94 -22.79 -18.53
CA ARG A 99 29.18 -22.05 -19.57
C ARG A 99 27.74 -22.54 -19.67
N ILE A 100 27.50 -23.85 -19.58
CA ILE A 100 26.16 -24.41 -19.52
C ILE A 100 25.51 -24.07 -18.20
N ARG A 101 26.20 -24.25 -17.06
CA ARG A 101 25.64 -24.05 -15.74
C ARG A 101 25.18 -22.58 -15.51
N GLN A 102 25.89 -21.59 -15.98
CA GLN A 102 25.53 -20.18 -15.84
C GLN A 102 24.16 -19.83 -16.46
N LYS A 103 23.70 -20.57 -17.48
CA LYS A 103 22.39 -20.39 -18.12
C LYS A 103 21.24 -20.89 -17.24
N HIS A 104 21.47 -21.95 -16.49
CA HIS A 104 20.45 -22.63 -15.70
C HIS A 104 20.45 -22.27 -14.22
N ASP A 105 21.58 -21.73 -13.71
CA ASP A 105 21.82 -21.55 -12.27
C ASP A 105 22.25 -20.12 -11.94
N TYR A 106 21.25 -19.22 -11.83
CA TYR A 106 21.51 -17.81 -11.50
C TYR A 106 22.32 -17.63 -10.20
N PRO A 107 22.01 -18.32 -9.05
CA PRO A 107 22.82 -18.17 -7.85
C PRO A 107 24.29 -18.55 -8.04
N PHE A 108 24.57 -19.55 -8.86
CA PHE A 108 25.93 -19.92 -9.23
C PHE A 108 26.60 -18.82 -10.07
N TRP A 109 25.92 -18.34 -11.12
CA TRP A 109 26.45 -17.28 -11.96
C TRP A 109 26.77 -16.01 -11.14
N ALA A 110 25.84 -15.59 -10.27
CA ALA A 110 26.02 -14.41 -9.45
C ALA A 110 27.22 -14.54 -8.49
N ALA A 111 27.40 -15.71 -7.89
CA ALA A 111 28.52 -15.99 -6.97
C ALA A 111 29.87 -16.20 -7.67
N MET A 112 29.89 -16.45 -8.99
CA MET A 112 31.10 -16.61 -9.76
C MET A 112 31.55 -15.33 -10.47
N PHE A 113 30.59 -14.49 -10.93
CA PHE A 113 30.87 -13.43 -11.88
C PHE A 113 30.40 -12.03 -11.47
N ALA A 114 29.45 -11.91 -10.54
CA ALA A 114 28.90 -10.61 -10.19
C ALA A 114 29.63 -10.01 -8.97
N TYR A 115 30.48 -9.02 -9.21
CA TYR A 115 31.16 -8.28 -8.15
C TYR A 115 30.31 -7.09 -7.68
N ILE A 116 30.20 -6.92 -6.38
CA ILE A 116 29.52 -5.81 -5.71
C ILE A 116 30.42 -5.13 -4.69
N LYS A 117 30.12 -3.87 -4.38
CA LYS A 117 30.77 -3.14 -3.29
C LYS A 117 30.44 -3.79 -1.94
N ARG A 118 31.44 -4.02 -1.11
CA ARG A 118 31.24 -4.53 0.25
C ARG A 118 30.60 -3.47 1.14
N LYS A 119 29.51 -3.84 1.82
CA LYS A 119 28.89 -2.99 2.84
C LYS A 119 29.88 -2.83 4.02
N GLY A 120 30.20 -1.60 4.38
CA GLY A 120 31.20 -1.31 5.42
C GLY A 120 32.63 -1.06 4.90
N GLY A 121 32.85 -1.03 3.58
CA GLY A 121 34.15 -0.72 2.96
C GLY A 121 35.01 -1.95 2.70
N GLY A 122 36.19 -1.75 2.09
CA GLY A 122 37.13 -2.79 1.68
C GLY A 122 37.04 -3.10 0.20
N THR A 123 37.59 -4.24 -0.20
CA THR A 123 37.58 -4.73 -1.59
C THR A 123 36.20 -5.22 -2.00
N ASP A 124 35.92 -5.16 -3.29
CA ASP A 124 34.70 -5.72 -3.89
C ASP A 124 34.59 -7.23 -3.60
N VAL A 125 33.35 -7.70 -3.47
CA VAL A 125 33.05 -9.11 -3.16
C VAL A 125 32.09 -9.70 -4.17
N LEU A 126 32.16 -11.01 -4.38
CA LEU A 126 31.21 -11.73 -5.19
C LEU A 126 29.82 -11.76 -4.56
N PHE A 127 28.80 -11.61 -5.39
CA PHE A 127 27.41 -11.50 -4.95
C PHE A 127 26.84 -12.84 -4.52
N ARG A 128 26.73 -13.06 -3.23
CA ARG A 128 26.06 -14.22 -2.64
C ARG A 128 24.71 -13.80 -2.10
N LEU A 129 23.65 -14.46 -2.57
CA LEU A 129 22.27 -14.13 -2.20
C LEU A 129 22.01 -14.38 -0.72
N ASN A 130 21.50 -13.37 -0.02
CA ASN A 130 20.87 -13.53 1.29
C ASN A 130 19.48 -14.17 1.17
N ARG A 131 18.83 -14.48 2.28
CA ARG A 131 17.54 -15.17 2.31
C ARG A 131 16.43 -14.43 1.56
N PRO A 132 16.14 -13.14 1.81
CA PRO A 132 15.10 -12.42 1.07
C PRO A 132 15.43 -12.28 -0.42
N GLN A 133 16.70 -12.16 -0.80
CA GLN A 133 17.13 -12.19 -2.20
C GLN A 133 16.86 -13.56 -2.85
N ARG A 134 17.12 -14.66 -2.15
CA ARG A 134 16.76 -16.01 -2.63
C ARG A 134 15.25 -16.15 -2.84
N LYS A 135 14.41 -15.60 -1.93
CA LYS A 135 12.95 -15.56 -2.06
C LYS A 135 12.52 -14.78 -3.31
N LEU A 136 13.12 -13.60 -3.53
CA LEU A 136 12.87 -12.77 -4.71
C LEU A 136 13.26 -13.50 -6.00
N ILE A 137 14.48 -13.97 -6.10
CA ILE A 137 14.98 -14.67 -7.30
C ILE A 137 14.17 -15.94 -7.60
N LYS A 138 13.76 -16.68 -6.58
CA LYS A 138 12.87 -17.84 -6.76
C LYS A 138 11.56 -17.45 -7.44
N ARG A 139 11.01 -16.25 -7.13
CA ARG A 139 9.80 -15.74 -7.76
C ARG A 139 10.04 -15.35 -9.21
N LEU A 140 11.12 -14.62 -9.51
CA LEU A 140 11.50 -14.24 -10.87
C LEU A 140 11.76 -15.48 -11.76
N GLU A 141 12.53 -16.44 -11.25
CA GLU A 141 12.84 -17.70 -11.94
C GLU A 141 11.59 -18.55 -12.20
N LYS A 142 10.60 -18.53 -11.29
CA LYS A 142 9.32 -19.22 -11.52
C LYS A 142 8.59 -18.67 -12.76
N MET A 143 8.59 -17.37 -12.95
CA MET A 143 7.96 -16.74 -14.13
C MET A 143 8.78 -17.02 -15.38
N ARG A 144 10.11 -16.82 -15.34
CA ARG A 144 11.00 -17.06 -16.47
C ARG A 144 10.94 -18.50 -16.98
N LYS A 145 11.06 -19.48 -16.08
CA LYS A 145 11.03 -20.92 -16.42
C LYS A 145 9.64 -21.36 -16.95
N ALA A 146 8.58 -20.66 -16.53
CA ALA A 146 7.25 -20.88 -17.10
C ALA A 146 7.03 -20.25 -18.49
N GLY A 147 8.06 -19.62 -19.07
CA GLY A 147 7.97 -18.92 -20.36
C GLY A 147 7.07 -17.70 -20.32
N LYS A 148 6.84 -17.10 -19.14
CA LYS A 148 5.99 -15.92 -18.94
C LYS A 148 6.82 -14.64 -18.86
N PRO A 149 6.24 -13.49 -19.24
CA PRO A 149 6.85 -12.20 -18.91
C PRO A 149 6.94 -12.03 -17.39
N ILE A 150 8.04 -11.44 -16.93
CA ILE A 150 8.23 -11.16 -15.51
C ILE A 150 7.53 -9.84 -15.18
N ARG A 151 6.56 -9.88 -14.29
CA ARG A 151 5.78 -8.73 -13.83
C ARG A 151 5.63 -8.83 -12.30
N LEU A 152 6.36 -7.98 -11.57
CA LEU A 152 6.43 -8.06 -10.10
C LEU A 152 6.31 -6.68 -9.48
N ILE A 153 5.53 -6.58 -8.40
CA ILE A 153 5.51 -5.43 -7.50
C ILE A 153 6.06 -5.89 -6.15
N LEU A 154 7.19 -5.32 -5.74
CA LEU A 154 7.90 -5.66 -4.52
C LEU A 154 7.77 -4.54 -3.48
N LEU A 155 6.98 -4.79 -2.45
CA LEU A 155 6.95 -4.00 -1.23
C LEU A 155 7.97 -4.58 -0.24
N LYS A 156 8.82 -3.75 0.32
CA LYS A 156 9.97 -4.23 1.12
C LYS A 156 10.26 -3.38 2.35
N ALA A 157 10.78 -4.00 3.40
CA ALA A 157 11.54 -3.32 4.44
C ALA A 157 12.88 -2.82 3.88
N ARG A 158 13.54 -1.92 4.60
CA ARG A 158 14.80 -1.29 4.13
C ARG A 158 16.02 -2.22 4.12
N GLN A 159 17.00 -1.87 3.30
CA GLN A 159 18.42 -2.23 3.37
C GLN A 159 18.82 -3.72 3.24
N TRP A 160 18.06 -4.59 2.58
CA TRP A 160 18.48 -5.98 2.31
C TRP A 160 19.02 -6.23 0.90
N GLY A 161 19.19 -5.16 0.09
CA GLY A 161 19.76 -5.26 -1.25
C GLY A 161 18.81 -5.82 -2.31
N GLY A 162 17.51 -5.54 -2.20
CA GLY A 162 16.49 -5.95 -3.17
C GLY A 162 16.72 -5.33 -4.55
N SER A 163 16.92 -4.00 -4.63
CA SER A 163 17.20 -3.30 -5.87
C SER A 163 18.45 -3.86 -6.58
N THR A 164 19.53 -4.10 -5.81
CA THR A 164 20.76 -4.72 -6.34
C THR A 164 20.48 -6.09 -6.92
N ALA A 165 19.70 -6.94 -6.23
CA ALA A 165 19.37 -8.27 -6.72
C ALA A 165 18.58 -8.24 -8.05
N ILE A 166 17.61 -7.30 -8.18
CA ILE A 166 16.84 -7.10 -9.41
C ILE A 166 17.75 -6.69 -10.55
N GLN A 167 18.63 -5.72 -10.33
CA GLN A 167 19.52 -5.17 -11.34
C GLN A 167 20.55 -6.20 -11.81
N ILE A 168 21.14 -6.97 -10.90
CA ILE A 168 22.06 -8.05 -11.26
C ILE A 168 21.32 -9.15 -12.02
N TYR A 169 20.07 -9.44 -11.66
CA TYR A 169 19.25 -10.40 -12.40
C TYR A 169 18.95 -9.91 -13.83
N MET A 170 18.66 -8.62 -14.02
CA MET A 170 18.52 -8.01 -15.36
C MET A 170 19.81 -8.16 -16.17
N ALA A 171 20.96 -7.89 -15.54
CA ALA A 171 22.26 -8.06 -16.18
C ALA A 171 22.51 -9.54 -16.59
N TRP A 172 22.14 -10.50 -15.76
CA TRP A 172 22.23 -11.91 -16.11
C TRP A 172 21.41 -12.26 -17.36
N LEU A 173 20.18 -11.75 -17.48
CA LEU A 173 19.37 -11.93 -18.68
C LEU A 173 20.05 -11.35 -19.94
N GLN A 174 20.67 -10.16 -19.81
CA GLN A 174 21.35 -9.49 -20.91
C GLN A 174 22.69 -10.16 -21.30
N LEU A 175 23.47 -10.60 -20.32
CA LEU A 175 24.82 -11.14 -20.55
C LEU A 175 24.80 -12.62 -20.92
N VAL A 176 23.83 -13.39 -20.44
CA VAL A 176 23.84 -14.85 -20.53
C VAL A 176 22.74 -15.38 -21.46
N HIS A 177 21.54 -14.81 -21.46
CA HIS A 177 20.43 -15.39 -22.20
C HIS A 177 20.27 -14.82 -23.62
N GLU A 178 19.56 -13.71 -23.80
CA GLU A 178 19.24 -13.20 -25.13
C GLU A 178 20.08 -11.99 -25.53
N VAL A 179 20.53 -11.99 -26.78
CA VAL A 179 21.23 -10.86 -27.42
C VAL A 179 20.23 -9.76 -27.74
N GLY A 180 20.63 -8.50 -27.61
CA GLY A 180 19.82 -7.36 -28.01
C GLY A 180 18.77 -6.91 -26.97
N LEU A 181 18.77 -7.46 -25.77
CA LEU A 181 17.88 -6.98 -24.68
C LEU A 181 18.33 -5.60 -24.19
N ASN A 182 17.46 -4.61 -24.29
CA ASN A 182 17.68 -3.29 -23.72
C ASN A 182 17.02 -3.15 -22.35
N SER A 183 17.72 -2.53 -21.39
CA SER A 183 17.19 -2.27 -20.07
C SER A 183 17.07 -0.77 -19.75
N LEU A 184 16.05 -0.46 -18.94
CA LEU A 184 15.83 0.84 -18.33
C LEU A 184 15.72 0.68 -16.82
N ILE A 185 16.48 1.47 -16.08
CA ILE A 185 16.37 1.58 -14.63
C ILE A 185 16.03 3.02 -14.30
N ILE A 186 14.96 3.24 -13.54
CA ILE A 186 14.53 4.56 -13.09
C ILE A 186 14.71 4.61 -11.58
N ALA A 187 15.67 5.39 -11.11
CA ALA A 187 15.90 5.68 -9.71
C ALA A 187 14.97 6.82 -9.24
N HIS A 188 14.68 6.88 -7.96
CA HIS A 188 13.94 7.99 -7.36
C HIS A 188 14.69 9.31 -7.53
N GLN A 189 15.99 9.34 -7.22
CA GLN A 189 16.85 10.53 -7.23
C GLN A 189 18.15 10.31 -7.99
N GLY A 190 18.83 11.44 -8.37
CA GLY A 190 20.07 11.43 -9.12
C GLY A 190 21.22 10.65 -8.45
N THR A 191 21.38 10.79 -7.13
CA THR A 191 22.41 10.06 -6.36
C THR A 191 22.26 8.54 -6.47
N GLY A 192 21.04 8.02 -6.45
CA GLY A 192 20.76 6.61 -6.66
C GLY A 192 21.15 6.13 -8.06
N SER A 193 21.03 7.00 -9.07
CA SER A 193 21.44 6.65 -10.45
C SER A 193 22.94 6.45 -10.58
N ASP A 194 23.75 7.22 -9.85
CA ASP A 194 25.22 7.12 -9.91
C ASP A 194 25.71 5.83 -9.22
N GLU A 195 25.11 5.44 -8.09
CA GLU A 195 25.41 4.16 -7.44
C GLU A 195 25.09 2.95 -8.35
N ILE A 196 24.00 3.04 -9.12
CA ILE A 196 23.62 2.00 -10.09
C ILE A 196 24.64 1.91 -11.22
N LYS A 197 25.11 3.05 -11.73
CA LYS A 197 26.15 3.09 -12.77
C LYS A 197 27.43 2.43 -12.30
N ASP A 198 27.89 2.79 -11.10
CA ASP A 198 29.11 2.24 -10.52
C ASP A 198 29.01 0.73 -10.31
N MET A 199 27.84 0.22 -9.94
CA MET A 199 27.60 -1.20 -9.78
C MET A 199 27.70 -1.94 -11.12
N PHE A 200 27.03 -1.45 -12.16
CA PHE A 200 27.08 -2.06 -13.50
C PHE A 200 28.49 -1.99 -14.11
N ASP A 201 29.15 -0.84 -14.00
CA ASP A 201 30.51 -0.65 -14.48
C ASP A 201 31.47 -1.67 -13.86
N ARG A 202 31.43 -1.81 -12.56
CA ARG A 202 32.25 -2.79 -11.80
C ARG A 202 31.97 -4.23 -12.25
N MET A 203 30.72 -4.62 -12.30
CA MET A 203 30.30 -5.98 -12.65
C MET A 203 30.70 -6.33 -14.09
N ILE A 204 30.43 -5.46 -15.06
CA ILE A 204 30.70 -5.75 -16.48
C ILE A 204 32.21 -5.72 -16.78
N LYS A 205 32.96 -4.80 -16.19
CA LYS A 205 34.42 -4.76 -16.36
C LYS A 205 35.12 -6.01 -15.83
N SER A 206 34.61 -6.59 -14.74
CA SER A 206 35.17 -7.81 -14.15
C SER A 206 34.68 -9.09 -14.83
N TYR A 207 33.65 -9.03 -15.69
CA TYR A 207 33.10 -10.22 -16.33
C TYR A 207 34.06 -10.80 -17.38
N PRO A 208 34.29 -12.13 -17.46
CA PRO A 208 35.21 -12.74 -18.45
C PRO A 208 34.75 -12.47 -19.89
N VAL A 209 35.67 -12.03 -20.75
CA VAL A 209 35.36 -11.73 -22.16
C VAL A 209 34.88 -12.98 -22.89
N GLU A 210 35.50 -14.09 -22.63
CA GLU A 210 35.22 -15.41 -23.23
C GLU A 210 33.77 -15.84 -23.01
N MET A 211 33.19 -15.47 -21.83
CA MET A 211 31.80 -15.75 -21.50
C MET A 211 30.81 -14.84 -22.24
N LEU A 212 31.26 -13.67 -22.70
CA LEU A 212 30.40 -12.74 -23.49
C LEU A 212 30.30 -13.18 -24.95
N HIS A 213 31.33 -13.80 -25.49
CA HIS A 213 31.42 -14.19 -26.91
C HIS A 213 30.55 -15.40 -27.28
N GLU A 214 30.16 -16.22 -26.33
CA GLU A 214 29.36 -17.41 -26.58
C GLU A 214 28.08 -17.20 -27.39
N LEU A 215 27.39 -16.04 -27.17
CA LEU A 215 26.15 -15.74 -27.82
C LEU A 215 26.23 -14.53 -28.78
N GLY A 216 27.41 -14.00 -28.99
CA GLY A 216 27.64 -12.76 -29.73
C GLY A 216 28.86 -12.73 -30.64
N ASP A 217 29.29 -13.87 -31.18
CA ASP A 217 30.48 -13.96 -32.04
C ASP A 217 30.49 -12.96 -33.21
N ALA A 218 29.35 -12.55 -33.68
CA ALA A 218 29.21 -11.56 -34.73
C ALA A 218 29.35 -10.09 -34.24
N TYR A 219 29.39 -9.86 -32.92
CA TYR A 219 29.38 -8.51 -32.36
C TYR A 219 30.71 -8.11 -31.73
N ALA A 220 31.37 -7.15 -32.36
CA ALA A 220 32.46 -6.33 -31.82
C ALA A 220 33.43 -7.02 -30.85
N PRO A 221 34.12 -8.11 -31.25
CA PRO A 221 34.98 -8.89 -30.36
C PRO A 221 36.14 -8.11 -29.75
N ASN A 222 36.58 -7.03 -30.42
CA ASN A 222 37.70 -6.18 -30.01
C ASN A 222 37.31 -4.90 -29.30
N GLU A 223 36.02 -4.64 -29.11
CA GLU A 223 35.55 -3.44 -28.42
C GLU A 223 35.56 -3.62 -26.87
N PRO A 224 35.65 -2.53 -26.10
CA PRO A 224 35.48 -2.57 -24.64
C PRO A 224 34.16 -3.20 -24.25
N LYS A 225 34.16 -3.97 -23.15
CA LYS A 225 32.95 -4.65 -22.65
C LYS A 225 31.79 -3.71 -22.32
N MET A 226 32.08 -2.49 -21.89
CA MET A 226 31.07 -1.48 -21.63
C MET A 226 31.54 -0.11 -22.14
N VAL A 227 30.69 0.55 -22.89
CA VAL A 227 30.96 1.87 -23.47
C VAL A 227 29.85 2.82 -23.08
N GLY A 228 30.21 3.98 -22.54
CA GLY A 228 29.28 5.09 -22.33
C GLY A 228 28.83 5.69 -23.67
N VAL A 229 27.55 5.93 -23.82
CA VAL A 229 26.95 6.50 -25.05
C VAL A 229 26.32 7.85 -24.75
N GLY A 230 26.70 8.87 -25.54
CA GLY A 230 26.13 10.21 -25.47
C GLY A 230 26.74 11.10 -24.39
N LYS A 231 26.41 12.42 -24.47
CA LYS A 231 26.96 13.45 -23.58
C LYS A 231 26.47 13.36 -22.12
N SER A 232 25.37 12.68 -21.88
CA SER A 232 24.74 12.61 -20.54
C SER A 232 25.33 11.53 -19.62
N GLY A 233 26.13 10.60 -20.15
CA GLY A 233 26.71 9.49 -19.37
C GLY A 233 25.70 8.50 -18.77
N ASN A 234 24.43 8.55 -19.20
CA ASN A 234 23.33 7.76 -18.61
C ASN A 234 22.95 6.53 -19.44
N ILE A 235 23.65 6.29 -20.55
CA ILE A 235 23.43 5.13 -21.42
C ILE A 235 24.75 4.40 -21.54
N PHE A 236 24.70 3.10 -21.28
CA PHE A 236 25.81 2.20 -21.47
C PHE A 236 25.46 1.16 -22.52
N ARG A 237 26.44 0.75 -23.29
CA ARG A 237 26.30 -0.31 -24.29
C ARG A 237 27.28 -1.44 -23.95
N VAL A 238 26.83 -2.67 -24.09
CA VAL A 238 27.68 -3.86 -24.10
C VAL A 238 27.71 -4.37 -25.52
N PRO A 239 28.76 -4.03 -26.32
CA PRO A 239 28.83 -4.30 -27.76
C PRO A 239 28.71 -5.79 -28.08
N GLN A 240 29.40 -6.65 -27.32
CA GLN A 240 29.41 -8.10 -27.49
C GLN A 240 28.03 -8.77 -27.37
N ARG A 241 27.10 -8.08 -26.67
CA ARG A 241 25.73 -8.55 -26.49
C ARG A 241 24.71 -7.72 -27.25
N ASN A 242 25.14 -6.72 -28.00
CA ASN A 242 24.26 -5.76 -28.69
C ASN A 242 23.16 -5.21 -27.79
N CYS A 243 23.43 -5.00 -26.50
CA CYS A 243 22.46 -4.52 -25.53
C CYS A 243 22.83 -3.16 -24.98
N LYS A 244 21.81 -2.42 -24.52
CA LYS A 244 21.94 -1.12 -23.89
C LYS A 244 21.35 -1.17 -22.48
N ILE A 245 21.99 -0.41 -21.58
CA ILE A 245 21.52 -0.16 -20.21
C ILE A 245 21.33 1.34 -20.09
N LYS A 246 20.12 1.79 -19.89
CA LYS A 246 19.79 3.19 -19.64
C LYS A 246 19.39 3.38 -18.19
N ILE A 247 19.97 4.41 -17.55
CA ILE A 247 19.69 4.75 -16.16
C ILE A 247 19.13 6.17 -16.14
N GLY A 248 17.93 6.33 -15.60
CA GLY A 248 17.20 7.60 -15.48
C GLY A 248 16.77 7.87 -14.05
N THR A 249 16.13 9.02 -13.85
CA THR A 249 15.53 9.39 -12.57
C THR A 249 14.08 9.84 -12.75
N ALA A 250 13.25 9.64 -11.74
CA ALA A 250 11.87 10.13 -11.71
C ALA A 250 11.84 11.68 -11.66
N GLU A 251 12.88 12.32 -11.13
CA GLU A 251 13.03 13.79 -11.13
C GLU A 251 13.12 14.38 -12.56
N ARG A 252 13.57 13.58 -13.53
CA ARG A 252 13.70 13.99 -14.93
C ARG A 252 12.94 13.03 -15.85
N PRO A 253 11.60 13.02 -15.80
CA PRO A 253 10.77 12.03 -16.48
C PRO A 253 10.95 11.99 -18.00
N ASN A 254 11.28 13.13 -18.62
CA ASN A 254 11.55 13.20 -20.06
C ASN A 254 12.79 12.40 -20.48
N SER A 255 13.76 12.20 -19.57
CA SER A 255 14.97 11.41 -19.85
C SER A 255 14.66 9.91 -20.00
N CYS A 256 13.52 9.45 -19.51
CA CYS A 256 13.12 8.05 -19.53
C CYS A 256 12.32 7.65 -20.78
N ARG A 257 11.97 8.60 -21.65
CA ARG A 257 11.19 8.38 -22.87
C ARG A 257 12.02 7.90 -24.05
N GLY A 258 11.35 7.33 -25.04
CA GLY A 258 11.89 7.13 -26.41
C GLY A 258 12.92 6.02 -26.56
N GLY A 259 12.83 4.95 -25.76
CA GLY A 259 13.65 3.76 -25.93
C GLY A 259 12.80 2.50 -26.15
N ASP A 260 13.35 1.56 -26.92
CA ASP A 260 12.81 0.20 -27.03
C ASP A 260 13.46 -0.65 -25.94
N TYR A 261 12.68 -0.88 -24.86
CA TYR A 261 13.14 -1.61 -23.69
C TYR A 261 12.45 -2.96 -23.57
N ASN A 262 13.19 -3.96 -23.09
CA ASN A 262 12.71 -5.30 -22.78
C ASN A 262 12.64 -5.53 -21.27
N LEU A 263 13.55 -4.88 -20.53
CA LEU A 263 13.72 -5.03 -19.10
C LEU A 263 13.62 -3.66 -18.43
N VAL A 264 12.68 -3.51 -17.49
CA VAL A 264 12.48 -2.26 -16.75
C VAL A 264 12.44 -2.51 -15.25
N HIS A 265 13.24 -1.74 -14.53
CA HIS A 265 13.22 -1.67 -13.07
C HIS A 265 12.91 -0.25 -12.60
N LEU A 266 11.83 -0.10 -11.87
CA LEU A 266 11.39 1.17 -11.27
C LEU A 266 11.63 1.09 -9.77
N SER A 267 12.58 1.90 -9.31
CA SER A 267 13.06 1.85 -7.92
C SER A 267 12.46 2.95 -7.07
N GLU A 268 12.01 2.59 -5.85
CA GLU A 268 11.39 3.46 -4.85
C GLU A 268 10.17 4.23 -5.41
N VAL A 269 9.28 3.50 -6.11
CA VAL A 269 8.13 4.08 -6.83
C VAL A 269 7.13 4.79 -5.92
N ALA A 270 6.97 4.34 -4.67
CA ALA A 270 6.09 5.00 -3.71
C ALA A 270 6.57 6.40 -3.31
N LEU A 271 7.85 6.71 -3.52
CA LEU A 271 8.44 8.01 -3.22
C LEU A 271 8.40 8.99 -4.40
N TRP A 272 7.95 8.54 -5.58
CA TRP A 272 7.90 9.40 -6.76
C TRP A 272 6.82 10.47 -6.57
N LYS A 273 7.20 11.72 -6.86
CA LYS A 273 6.31 12.88 -6.83
C LYS A 273 6.00 13.32 -8.27
N GLU A 274 4.97 14.13 -8.44
CA GLU A 274 4.74 14.83 -9.69
C GLU A 274 5.92 15.77 -9.99
N THR A 275 6.49 15.65 -11.18
CA THR A 275 7.65 16.40 -11.62
C THR A 275 7.47 16.84 -13.07
N ASP A 276 7.75 18.11 -13.39
CA ASP A 276 7.55 18.69 -14.72
C ASP A 276 6.11 18.49 -15.24
N GLY A 277 5.09 18.57 -14.36
CA GLY A 277 3.69 18.35 -14.69
C GLY A 277 3.36 16.92 -15.10
N LYS A 278 4.17 15.92 -14.69
CA LYS A 278 3.94 14.51 -14.94
C LYS A 278 3.78 13.74 -13.65
N LYS A 279 2.69 13.02 -13.59
CA LYS A 279 2.39 12.09 -12.50
C LYS A 279 3.21 10.80 -12.62
N PRO A 280 3.46 10.07 -11.52
CA PRO A 280 4.12 8.77 -11.54
C PRO A 280 3.53 7.81 -12.57
N GLU A 281 2.22 7.76 -12.74
CA GLU A 281 1.50 6.94 -13.72
C GLU A 281 1.92 7.23 -15.16
N ASP A 282 2.13 8.51 -15.49
CA ASP A 282 2.53 8.94 -16.84
C ASP A 282 3.97 8.54 -17.14
N ILE A 283 4.85 8.61 -16.12
CA ILE A 283 6.24 8.16 -16.22
C ILE A 283 6.28 6.67 -16.49
N VAL A 284 5.53 5.90 -15.69
CA VAL A 284 5.44 4.44 -15.81
C VAL A 284 4.86 4.05 -17.18
N ARG A 285 3.75 4.64 -17.58
CA ARG A 285 3.12 4.39 -18.89
C ARG A 285 4.11 4.66 -20.03
N SER A 286 4.82 5.77 -19.97
CA SER A 286 5.81 6.15 -20.97
C SER A 286 7.01 5.20 -21.04
N ALA A 287 7.42 4.62 -19.91
CA ALA A 287 8.54 3.69 -19.82
C ALA A 287 8.18 2.25 -20.21
N CYS A 288 6.94 1.82 -19.93
CA CYS A 288 6.56 0.41 -19.95
C CYS A 288 5.58 0.02 -21.06
N SER A 289 4.84 0.98 -21.68
CA SER A 289 3.76 0.66 -22.63
C SER A 289 4.21 -0.08 -23.90
N GLY A 290 5.48 0.07 -24.31
CA GLY A 290 6.04 -0.62 -25.48
C GLY A 290 6.57 -2.04 -25.20
N ILE A 291 6.57 -2.50 -23.94
CA ILE A 291 7.17 -3.78 -23.57
C ILE A 291 6.22 -4.92 -23.88
N LEU A 292 6.60 -5.78 -24.80
CA LEU A 292 5.81 -6.93 -25.23
C LEU A 292 5.59 -7.94 -24.10
N LEU A 293 4.46 -8.63 -24.14
CA LEU A 293 4.14 -9.76 -23.25
C LEU A 293 4.76 -11.07 -23.77
N ARG A 294 6.07 -11.17 -23.73
CA ARG A 294 6.82 -12.35 -24.19
C ARG A 294 7.83 -12.81 -23.13
N PRO A 295 8.35 -14.05 -23.24
CA PRO A 295 9.47 -14.51 -22.42
C PRO A 295 10.63 -13.52 -22.47
N TYR A 296 11.43 -13.49 -21.40
CA TYR A 296 12.58 -12.60 -21.23
C TYR A 296 12.28 -11.11 -21.27
N THR A 297 10.99 -10.71 -21.09
CA THR A 297 10.65 -9.33 -20.80
C THR A 297 10.32 -9.16 -19.32
N MET A 298 10.73 -8.02 -18.74
CA MET A 298 10.63 -7.81 -17.31
C MET A 298 10.17 -6.39 -16.98
N ILE A 299 9.20 -6.27 -16.08
CA ILE A 299 8.87 -5.01 -15.39
C ILE A 299 8.79 -5.32 -13.90
N VAL A 300 9.61 -4.63 -13.12
CA VAL A 300 9.57 -4.71 -11.66
C VAL A 300 9.41 -3.31 -11.08
N TYR A 301 8.35 -3.12 -10.27
CA TYR A 301 8.23 -1.98 -9.37
C TYR A 301 8.73 -2.42 -8.01
N GLU A 302 9.56 -1.62 -7.38
CA GLU A 302 9.97 -1.89 -6.01
C GLU A 302 9.95 -0.61 -5.19
N SER A 303 9.55 -0.73 -3.92
CA SER A 303 9.57 0.39 -2.99
C SER A 303 9.56 -0.05 -1.54
N THR A 304 10.12 0.80 -0.67
CA THR A 304 9.69 0.92 0.70
C THR A 304 8.31 1.59 0.73
N PRO A 305 7.51 1.38 1.79
CA PRO A 305 6.19 2.00 1.88
C PRO A 305 6.29 3.52 2.05
N ASN A 306 5.32 4.25 1.49
CA ASN A 306 5.21 5.70 1.65
C ASN A 306 3.72 6.10 1.73
N GLY A 307 3.01 5.58 2.71
CA GLY A 307 1.58 5.83 2.92
C GLY A 307 0.67 5.07 1.98
N VAL A 308 -0.61 5.17 2.28
CA VAL A 308 -1.69 4.69 1.43
C VAL A 308 -1.97 5.72 0.34
N GLY A 309 -2.50 5.29 -0.80
CA GLY A 309 -3.07 6.17 -1.78
C GLY A 309 -2.23 6.50 -3.00
N ASN A 310 -0.94 6.47 -2.88
CA ASN A 310 -0.07 6.72 -4.01
C ASN A 310 -0.19 5.63 -5.10
N PHE A 311 0.36 5.91 -6.27
CA PHE A 311 0.35 4.99 -7.40
C PHE A 311 0.83 3.58 -7.04
N PHE A 312 1.95 3.47 -6.31
CA PHE A 312 2.52 2.18 -5.93
C PHE A 312 1.59 1.36 -5.05
N HIS A 313 0.93 1.99 -4.07
CA HIS A 313 -0.05 1.33 -3.21
C HIS A 313 -1.24 0.78 -4.00
N LYS A 314 -1.81 1.58 -4.92
CA LYS A 314 -2.93 1.16 -5.78
C LYS A 314 -2.56 -0.05 -6.64
N GLU A 315 -1.40 0.00 -7.29
CA GLU A 315 -0.88 -1.10 -8.13
C GLU A 315 -0.57 -2.36 -7.31
N TYR A 316 0.00 -2.19 -6.10
CA TYR A 316 0.27 -3.31 -5.19
C TYR A 316 -1.03 -4.01 -4.76
N LEU A 317 -2.05 -3.26 -4.36
CA LEU A 317 -3.35 -3.82 -3.99
C LEU A 317 -4.05 -4.49 -5.18
N ALA A 318 -4.01 -3.89 -6.36
CA ALA A 318 -4.56 -4.50 -7.57
C ALA A 318 -3.87 -5.85 -7.89
N ALA A 319 -2.54 -5.89 -7.77
CA ALA A 319 -1.76 -7.12 -7.94
C ALA A 319 -2.11 -8.18 -6.86
N LYS A 320 -2.26 -7.78 -5.60
CA LYS A 320 -2.64 -8.67 -4.50
C LYS A 320 -4.04 -9.26 -4.68
N LYS A 321 -4.97 -8.49 -5.25
CA LYS A 321 -6.34 -8.93 -5.57
C LYS A 321 -6.43 -9.72 -6.89
N GLY A 322 -5.33 -9.90 -7.63
CA GLY A 322 -5.34 -10.57 -8.94
C GLY A 322 -6.00 -9.74 -10.06
N LEU A 323 -6.15 -8.43 -9.87
CA LEU A 323 -6.75 -7.49 -10.84
C LEU A 323 -5.70 -6.85 -11.77
N SER A 324 -4.45 -7.25 -11.64
CA SER A 324 -3.31 -6.74 -12.41
C SER A 324 -2.56 -7.90 -13.07
N GLN A 325 -1.80 -7.61 -14.11
CA GLN A 325 -0.85 -8.58 -14.69
C GLN A 325 0.40 -8.81 -13.82
N PHE A 326 0.55 -8.05 -12.75
CA PHE A 326 1.67 -8.15 -11.82
C PHE A 326 1.37 -9.14 -10.69
N GLU A 327 2.43 -9.80 -10.19
CA GLU A 327 2.39 -10.51 -8.92
C GLU A 327 2.86 -9.56 -7.81
N ALA A 328 2.15 -9.55 -6.68
CA ALA A 328 2.57 -8.82 -5.49
C ALA A 328 3.52 -9.68 -4.64
N MET A 329 4.56 -9.06 -4.09
CA MET A 329 5.48 -9.68 -3.14
C MET A 329 5.80 -8.72 -2.00
N PHE A 330 5.75 -9.22 -0.78
CA PHE A 330 6.16 -8.51 0.42
C PHE A 330 7.34 -9.21 1.10
N VAL A 331 8.26 -8.42 1.65
CA VAL A 331 9.38 -8.90 2.48
C VAL A 331 9.32 -8.20 3.83
N ALA A 332 8.97 -8.95 4.87
CA ALA A 332 8.95 -8.47 6.24
C ALA A 332 10.37 -8.27 6.79
N TRP A 333 10.50 -7.36 7.75
CA TRP A 333 11.79 -7.06 8.36
C TRP A 333 12.44 -8.30 9.02
N PHE A 334 11.66 -9.17 9.66
CA PHE A 334 12.17 -10.37 10.36
C PHE A 334 12.54 -11.53 9.40
N GLU A 335 12.31 -11.38 8.09
CA GLU A 335 12.84 -12.30 7.09
C GLU A 335 14.31 -12.02 6.75
N ILE A 336 14.87 -10.93 7.25
CA ILE A 336 16.20 -10.43 6.92
C ILE A 336 17.17 -10.85 8.02
N GLU A 337 18.12 -11.71 7.72
CA GLU A 337 19.02 -12.37 8.67
C GLU A 337 19.84 -11.39 9.54
N GLN A 338 20.07 -10.17 9.07
CA GLN A 338 20.83 -9.15 9.82
C GLN A 338 20.05 -8.52 11.00
N TYR A 339 18.73 -8.72 11.06
CA TYR A 339 17.88 -8.15 12.11
C TYR A 339 17.60 -9.18 13.20
N GLU A 340 18.66 -9.68 13.81
CA GLU A 340 18.63 -10.56 14.96
C GLU A 340 19.61 -10.08 16.04
N LEU A 341 19.21 -10.22 17.30
CA LEU A 341 20.05 -10.02 18.46
C LEU A 341 20.11 -11.32 19.25
N PRO A 342 21.26 -12.03 19.22
CA PRO A 342 21.43 -13.26 19.98
C PRO A 342 21.27 -13.02 21.48
N PHE A 343 20.83 -14.05 22.20
CA PHE A 343 20.84 -14.08 23.66
C PHE A 343 22.22 -14.46 24.17
N GLU A 344 22.59 -13.96 25.36
CA GLU A 344 23.88 -14.31 25.98
C GLU A 344 23.94 -15.80 26.36
N ASN A 345 22.80 -16.38 26.77
CA ASN A 345 22.70 -17.76 27.15
C ASN A 345 21.27 -18.29 27.08
N GLU A 346 21.09 -19.60 27.20
CA GLU A 346 19.77 -20.27 27.11
C GLU A 346 18.83 -19.88 28.27
N ALA A 347 19.33 -19.47 29.43
CA ALA A 347 18.50 -19.02 30.54
C ALA A 347 17.86 -17.67 30.23
N GLU A 348 18.59 -16.73 29.65
CA GLU A 348 18.06 -15.46 29.18
C GLU A 348 16.99 -15.65 28.10
N LYS A 349 17.25 -16.51 27.13
CA LYS A 349 16.30 -16.87 26.07
C LYS A 349 15.02 -17.47 26.65
N TYR A 350 15.14 -18.36 27.64
CA TYR A 350 13.99 -18.94 28.32
C TYR A 350 13.15 -17.88 29.03
N GLU A 351 13.78 -16.99 29.82
CA GLU A 351 13.07 -15.92 30.53
C GLU A 351 12.45 -14.90 29.55
N PHE A 352 13.09 -14.61 28.42
CA PHE A 352 12.49 -13.81 27.36
C PHE A 352 11.23 -14.46 26.77
N ALA A 353 11.32 -15.73 26.40
CA ALA A 353 10.17 -16.48 25.88
C ALA A 353 9.01 -16.53 26.89
N LYS A 354 9.32 -16.73 28.16
CA LYS A 354 8.34 -16.73 29.25
C LYS A 354 7.69 -15.36 29.43
N LYS A 355 8.46 -14.27 29.40
CA LYS A 355 7.95 -12.89 29.45
C LYS A 355 7.06 -12.58 28.26
N LEU A 356 7.48 -12.94 27.04
CA LEU A 356 6.71 -12.77 25.81
C LEU A 356 5.36 -13.49 25.91
N PHE A 357 5.34 -14.76 26.34
CA PHE A 357 4.11 -15.52 26.50
C PHE A 357 3.21 -14.98 27.61
N ALA A 358 3.78 -14.57 28.75
CA ALA A 358 3.03 -14.00 29.87
C ALA A 358 2.30 -12.71 29.47
N ASN A 359 2.95 -11.86 28.69
CA ASN A 359 2.42 -10.56 28.25
C ASN A 359 1.61 -10.62 26.93
N ARG A 360 1.36 -11.79 26.35
CA ARG A 360 0.72 -11.93 25.02
C ARG A 360 -0.68 -11.31 24.89
N ARG A 361 -1.31 -10.92 25.98
CA ARG A 361 -2.63 -10.25 26.05
C ARG A 361 -2.54 -8.89 26.75
N ASN A 362 -1.36 -8.42 27.05
CA ASN A 362 -1.15 -7.14 27.72
C ASN A 362 -1.00 -6.03 26.68
N GLU A 363 -1.89 -5.05 26.70
CA GLU A 363 -1.87 -3.86 25.86
C GLU A 363 -1.21 -2.65 26.53
N GLU A 364 -0.89 -2.74 27.84
CA GLU A 364 -0.26 -1.65 28.57
C GLU A 364 1.20 -1.46 28.14
N ILE A 365 1.56 -0.23 27.86
CA ILE A 365 2.95 0.24 27.65
C ILE A 365 3.34 1.15 28.79
N LYS A 366 4.60 1.05 29.23
CA LYS A 366 5.15 1.93 30.29
C LYS A 366 5.79 3.18 29.73
N SER A 367 6.07 3.19 28.46
CA SER A 367 6.76 4.27 27.75
C SER A 367 6.39 4.24 26.27
N ASP A 368 6.33 5.41 25.64
CA ASP A 368 6.13 5.56 24.17
C ASP A 368 7.23 4.89 23.34
N ARG A 369 8.31 4.43 23.98
CA ARG A 369 9.42 3.69 23.33
C ARG A 369 9.34 2.18 23.48
N GLU A 370 8.24 1.68 24.00
CA GLU A 370 7.98 0.26 24.16
C GLU A 370 6.82 -0.18 23.24
N GLU A 371 6.71 -1.48 23.06
CA GLU A 371 5.56 -2.10 22.38
C GLU A 371 4.71 -2.88 23.38
N PRO A 372 3.38 -2.92 23.17
CA PRO A 372 2.52 -3.76 23.95
C PRO A 372 2.85 -5.24 23.74
N GLY A 373 2.63 -6.04 24.76
CA GLY A 373 2.90 -7.47 24.68
C GLY A 373 2.08 -8.19 23.61
N THR A 374 0.87 -7.68 23.31
CA THR A 374 0.02 -8.15 22.21
C THR A 374 0.68 -7.98 20.86
N TYR A 375 1.36 -6.86 20.61
CA TYR A 375 2.08 -6.63 19.37
C TYR A 375 3.31 -7.56 19.23
N LEU A 376 4.13 -7.68 20.27
CA LEU A 376 5.29 -8.57 20.26
C LEU A 376 4.87 -10.03 20.05
N TRP A 377 3.73 -10.44 20.62
CA TRP A 377 3.19 -11.77 20.39
C TRP A 377 2.70 -11.96 18.95
N ARG A 378 2.07 -10.95 18.34
CA ARG A 378 1.73 -10.98 16.89
C ARG A 378 2.95 -11.16 16.00
N LEU A 379 4.10 -10.54 16.32
CA LEU A 379 5.35 -10.81 15.59
C LEU A 379 5.74 -12.29 15.64
N TRP A 380 5.62 -12.90 16.82
CA TRP A 380 5.83 -14.34 16.97
C TRP A 380 4.85 -15.15 16.13
N GLU A 381 3.57 -14.83 16.14
CA GLU A 381 2.55 -15.52 15.33
C GLU A 381 2.79 -15.35 13.81
N LYS A 382 3.32 -14.22 13.37
CA LYS A 382 3.71 -13.97 11.98
C LYS A 382 4.99 -14.72 11.57
N GLY A 383 5.68 -15.37 12.48
CA GLY A 383 6.83 -16.24 12.19
C GLY A 383 8.20 -15.64 12.51
N ALA A 384 8.27 -14.51 13.21
CA ALA A 384 9.55 -13.99 13.72
C ALA A 384 10.20 -14.96 14.70
N THR A 385 11.55 -15.02 14.72
CA THR A 385 12.31 -15.75 15.73
C THR A 385 12.35 -14.96 17.05
N LEU A 386 12.66 -15.61 18.17
CA LEU A 386 12.85 -14.91 19.44
C LEU A 386 14.00 -13.91 19.35
N GLU A 387 15.08 -14.25 18.66
CA GLU A 387 16.24 -13.38 18.43
C GLU A 387 15.90 -12.17 17.55
N ALA A 388 14.98 -12.33 16.57
CA ALA A 388 14.47 -11.21 15.79
C ALA A 388 13.58 -10.30 16.65
N ILE A 389 12.69 -10.84 17.49
CA ILE A 389 11.87 -10.05 18.41
C ILE A 389 12.76 -9.37 19.46
N HIS A 390 13.82 -10.02 19.94
CA HIS A 390 14.79 -9.43 20.84
C HIS A 390 15.50 -8.22 20.21
N TRP A 391 15.92 -8.36 18.95
CA TRP A 391 16.44 -7.25 18.15
C TRP A 391 15.41 -6.11 18.02
N TYR A 392 14.17 -6.44 17.72
CA TYR A 392 13.09 -5.46 17.54
C TYR A 392 12.87 -4.65 18.82
N VAL A 393 12.80 -5.29 19.97
CA VAL A 393 12.64 -4.62 21.28
C VAL A 393 13.80 -3.67 21.54
N SER A 394 15.04 -4.10 21.27
CA SER A 394 16.23 -3.25 21.41
C SER A 394 16.20 -2.05 20.47
N GLU A 395 15.87 -2.27 19.21
CA GLU A 395 15.82 -1.21 18.17
C GLU A 395 14.69 -0.23 18.44
N ARG A 396 13.52 -0.71 18.91
CA ARG A 396 12.32 0.08 19.19
C ARG A 396 12.59 1.23 20.18
N SER A 397 13.50 1.02 21.12
CA SER A 397 13.88 2.04 22.09
C SER A 397 14.47 3.32 21.49
N LYS A 398 14.93 3.27 20.23
CA LYS A 398 15.49 4.42 19.50
C LYS A 398 14.40 5.28 18.81
N TYR A 399 13.18 4.78 18.71
CA TYR A 399 12.06 5.44 18.04
C TYR A 399 11.11 6.05 19.06
N THR A 400 10.52 7.20 18.73
CA THR A 400 9.62 7.95 19.61
C THR A 400 8.23 7.34 19.67
N ASN A 401 7.81 6.62 18.62
CA ASN A 401 6.50 5.96 18.55
C ASN A 401 6.56 4.70 17.68
N HIS A 402 5.52 3.89 17.76
CA HIS A 402 5.36 2.67 16.95
C HIS A 402 5.39 2.92 15.45
N GLY A 403 4.67 3.96 15.00
CA GLY A 403 4.51 4.24 13.57
C GLY A 403 5.83 4.55 12.86
N ASP A 404 6.74 5.28 13.52
CA ASP A 404 8.05 5.60 12.96
C ASP A 404 8.88 4.34 12.72
N MET A 405 8.83 3.38 13.66
CA MET A 405 9.54 2.12 13.49
C MET A 405 8.86 1.20 12.48
N ALA A 406 7.54 1.11 12.50
CA ALA A 406 6.77 0.26 11.59
C ALA A 406 6.89 0.72 10.12
N SER A 407 7.09 2.03 9.86
CA SER A 407 7.36 2.55 8.52
C SER A 407 8.70 2.07 7.95
N GLU A 408 9.69 1.84 8.80
CA GLU A 408 11.01 1.36 8.42
C GLU A 408 11.09 -0.18 8.39
N TYR A 409 10.46 -0.82 9.37
CA TYR A 409 10.49 -2.26 9.66
C TYR A 409 9.09 -2.86 9.74
N PRO A 410 8.31 -2.83 8.65
CA PRO A 410 6.96 -3.38 8.67
C PRO A 410 6.97 -4.89 8.79
N SER A 411 6.06 -5.43 9.59
CA SER A 411 5.90 -6.86 9.82
C SER A 411 4.95 -7.53 8.81
N ASP A 412 4.07 -6.75 8.19
CA ASP A 412 3.22 -7.14 7.07
C ASP A 412 2.94 -5.96 6.13
N ASP A 413 2.27 -6.22 5.04
CA ASP A 413 1.97 -5.22 4.01
C ASP A 413 0.89 -4.20 4.44
N ILE A 414 0.00 -4.56 5.35
CA ILE A 414 -1.00 -3.66 5.93
C ILE A 414 -0.27 -2.63 6.81
N GLU A 415 0.55 -3.11 7.75
CA GLU A 415 1.36 -2.26 8.61
C GLU A 415 2.28 -1.34 7.80
N ALA A 416 2.89 -1.86 6.72
CA ALA A 416 3.76 -1.10 5.85
C ALA A 416 3.10 0.18 5.32
N PHE A 417 1.89 0.10 4.84
CA PHE A 417 1.17 1.27 4.32
C PHE A 417 0.51 2.10 5.40
N THR A 418 0.13 1.49 6.52
CA THR A 418 -0.61 2.13 7.60
C THR A 418 0.18 3.24 8.30
N TYR A 419 1.47 3.06 8.53
CA TYR A 419 2.28 3.96 9.36
C TYR A 419 3.17 4.94 8.60
N SER A 420 3.13 4.97 7.29
CA SER A 420 3.91 5.92 6.51
C SER A 420 3.07 7.17 6.16
N GLY A 421 3.41 8.34 6.72
CA GLY A 421 2.75 9.64 6.52
C GLY A 421 2.25 10.27 7.83
N ARG A 422 2.06 11.60 7.87
CA ARG A 422 1.46 12.32 9.01
C ARG A 422 -0.06 12.17 8.96
N LYS A 423 -0.59 11.04 9.42
CA LYS A 423 -2.02 10.82 9.51
C LYS A 423 -2.66 11.69 10.57
N VAL A 424 -3.84 12.20 10.28
CA VAL A 424 -4.67 12.95 11.23
C VAL A 424 -5.27 12.02 12.27
N PHE A 425 -5.76 10.86 11.84
CA PHE A 425 -6.40 9.85 12.69
C PHE A 425 -5.47 8.66 12.92
N SER A 426 -5.44 8.14 14.14
CA SER A 426 -4.74 6.90 14.46
C SER A 426 -5.40 5.73 13.73
N SER A 427 -4.59 4.93 13.03
CA SER A 427 -5.12 3.73 12.36
C SER A 427 -5.74 2.74 13.35
N GLU A 428 -5.19 2.66 14.56
CA GLU A 428 -5.71 1.80 15.61
C GLU A 428 -7.10 2.25 16.07
N ASP A 429 -7.29 3.55 16.27
CA ASP A 429 -8.60 4.10 16.63
C ASP A 429 -9.63 3.91 15.51
N VAL A 430 -9.24 4.10 14.25
CA VAL A 430 -10.11 3.90 13.08
C VAL A 430 -10.50 2.43 12.91
N GLU A 431 -9.56 1.49 13.07
CA GLU A 431 -9.86 0.06 12.92
C GLU A 431 -10.85 -0.47 13.95
N GLN A 432 -11.00 0.19 15.09
CA GLN A 432 -12.00 -0.16 16.11
C GLN A 432 -13.44 0.05 15.66
N PHE A 433 -13.69 0.84 14.62
CA PHE A 433 -15.01 1.01 14.03
C PHE A 433 -15.37 -0.11 13.05
N ARG A 434 -14.39 -0.80 12.45
CA ARG A 434 -14.59 -1.84 11.43
C ARG A 434 -15.56 -2.96 11.84
N PRO A 435 -15.58 -3.47 13.08
CA PRO A 435 -16.55 -4.48 13.50
C PRO A 435 -18.02 -4.01 13.49
N ALA A 436 -18.26 -2.68 13.53
CA ALA A 436 -19.60 -2.10 13.47
C ALA A 436 -20.07 -1.81 12.04
N CYS A 437 -19.13 -1.76 11.07
CA CYS A 437 -19.44 -1.61 9.65
C CYS A 437 -20.13 -2.88 9.11
N ARG A 438 -21.12 -2.69 8.27
CA ARG A 438 -21.88 -3.80 7.67
C ARG A 438 -22.53 -3.34 6.36
N ALA A 439 -22.80 -4.27 5.48
CA ALA A 439 -23.55 -4.00 4.26
C ALA A 439 -24.89 -3.32 4.57
N PRO A 440 -25.32 -2.36 3.75
CA PRO A 440 -26.62 -1.71 3.92
C PRO A 440 -27.75 -2.72 3.82
N ARG A 441 -28.77 -2.53 4.63
CA ARG A 441 -29.96 -3.41 4.62
C ARG A 441 -30.78 -3.20 3.36
N TRP A 442 -30.77 -1.94 2.85
CA TRP A 442 -31.45 -1.58 1.62
C TRP A 442 -30.60 -0.63 0.79
N ILE A 443 -30.67 -0.79 -0.51
CA ILE A 443 -30.09 0.09 -1.51
C ILE A 443 -31.22 0.58 -2.40
N GLY A 444 -31.27 1.89 -2.71
CA GLY A 444 -32.33 2.46 -3.55
C GLY A 444 -32.29 3.98 -3.59
N GLU A 445 -33.45 4.59 -3.79
CA GLU A 445 -33.63 6.04 -3.85
C GLU A 445 -34.93 6.47 -3.15
N ILE A 446 -34.96 7.73 -2.67
CA ILE A 446 -36.14 8.36 -2.15
C ILE A 446 -36.73 9.23 -3.26
N TYR A 447 -38.03 9.12 -3.48
CA TYR A 447 -38.82 9.88 -4.45
C TYR A 447 -39.96 10.63 -3.77
N GLY A 448 -40.21 11.85 -4.19
CA GLY A 448 -41.40 12.63 -3.86
C GLY A 448 -42.48 12.54 -4.95
N SER A 449 -43.50 13.35 -4.83
CA SER A 449 -44.58 13.51 -5.85
C SER A 449 -44.10 14.25 -7.10
N ALA A 450 -43.01 15.01 -7.00
CA ALA A 450 -42.28 15.64 -8.10
C ALA A 450 -40.76 15.61 -7.81
N ASP A 451 -39.98 15.94 -8.80
CA ASP A 451 -38.51 15.99 -8.67
C ASP A 451 -38.03 17.31 -8.04
N GLU A 452 -38.79 18.37 -8.11
CA GLU A 452 -38.43 19.71 -7.69
C GLU A 452 -39.61 20.46 -7.00
N GLY A 453 -39.31 21.51 -6.25
CA GLY A 453 -40.24 22.38 -5.58
C GLY A 453 -40.96 21.74 -4.38
N GLU A 454 -42.06 22.35 -3.92
CA GLU A 454 -42.79 21.89 -2.73
C GLU A 454 -43.24 20.42 -2.84
N LYS A 455 -43.62 19.98 -4.02
CA LYS A 455 -44.06 18.60 -4.26
C LYS A 455 -42.96 17.58 -4.19
N ALA A 456 -41.70 18.01 -4.22
CA ALA A 456 -40.56 17.11 -4.06
C ALA A 456 -40.49 16.46 -2.66
N ILE A 457 -41.06 17.11 -1.65
CA ILE A 457 -41.11 16.59 -0.27
C ILE A 457 -42.50 16.03 0.11
N GLU A 458 -43.46 15.99 -0.83
CA GLU A 458 -44.76 15.38 -0.63
C GLU A 458 -44.77 13.92 -1.09
N GLY A 459 -45.51 13.07 -0.41
CA GLY A 459 -45.67 11.66 -0.82
C GLY A 459 -44.38 10.84 -0.86
N LEU A 460 -43.43 11.18 -0.02
CA LEU A 460 -42.11 10.57 0.01
C LEU A 460 -42.17 9.05 0.22
N ARG A 461 -41.48 8.34 -0.65
CA ARG A 461 -41.36 6.87 -0.61
C ARG A 461 -39.96 6.44 -0.97
N PHE A 462 -39.45 5.45 -0.24
CA PHE A 462 -38.23 4.74 -0.59
C PHE A 462 -38.55 3.65 -1.64
N LYS A 463 -37.75 3.57 -2.70
CA LYS A 463 -37.81 2.51 -3.70
C LYS A 463 -36.50 1.77 -3.75
N LYS A 464 -36.54 0.45 -3.62
CA LYS A 464 -35.34 -0.40 -3.76
C LYS A 464 -34.90 -0.43 -5.22
N GLU A 465 -33.62 -0.12 -5.45
CA GLU A 465 -32.99 -0.09 -6.77
C GLU A 465 -31.56 -0.62 -6.61
N ALA A 466 -31.17 -1.58 -7.43
CA ALA A 466 -29.84 -2.24 -7.32
C ALA A 466 -28.69 -1.27 -7.63
N ASP A 467 -28.94 -0.26 -8.45
CA ASP A 467 -28.03 0.83 -8.85
C ASP A 467 -28.30 2.15 -8.10
N GLY A 468 -29.15 2.12 -7.08
CA GLY A 468 -29.46 3.26 -6.22
C GLY A 468 -28.22 3.71 -5.42
N ARG A 469 -28.17 4.99 -5.09
CA ARG A 469 -27.05 5.63 -4.38
C ARG A 469 -27.32 5.88 -2.91
N LEU A 470 -28.55 5.60 -2.44
CA LEU A 470 -28.90 5.67 -1.02
C LEU A 470 -28.72 4.30 -0.37
N PHE A 471 -27.76 4.22 0.52
CA PHE A 471 -27.48 3.08 1.38
C PHE A 471 -28.17 3.27 2.73
N MET A 472 -29.05 2.36 3.12
CA MET A 472 -29.82 2.45 4.36
C MET A 472 -29.49 1.26 5.27
N TRP A 473 -29.05 1.54 6.49
CA TRP A 473 -28.89 0.57 7.57
C TRP A 473 -30.09 0.55 8.52
N HIS A 474 -30.71 1.72 8.71
CA HIS A 474 -31.90 1.90 9.54
C HIS A 474 -32.94 2.75 8.78
N ASP A 475 -34.18 2.25 8.73
CA ASP A 475 -35.30 3.00 8.18
C ASP A 475 -35.85 3.98 9.23
N VAL A 476 -36.63 4.95 8.76
CA VAL A 476 -37.27 5.88 9.63
C VAL A 476 -38.38 5.18 10.45
N GLU A 477 -38.33 5.34 11.75
CA GLU A 477 -39.43 4.90 12.64
C GLU A 477 -40.47 5.98 12.78
N ARG A 478 -41.70 5.59 12.56
CA ARG A 478 -42.89 6.49 12.67
C ARG A 478 -43.85 5.92 13.69
N SER A 479 -44.35 6.77 14.56
CA SER A 479 -45.40 6.44 15.53
C SER A 479 -46.54 7.44 15.43
N ASP A 480 -47.78 6.97 15.53
CA ASP A 480 -48.96 7.82 15.52
C ASP A 480 -49.22 8.45 16.88
N ILE A 481 -48.59 7.99 17.95
CA ILE A 481 -48.83 8.38 19.34
C ILE A 481 -47.73 9.30 19.86
N GLU A 482 -46.49 9.02 19.53
CA GLU A 482 -45.31 9.72 20.03
C GLU A 482 -44.44 10.19 18.88
N GLU A 483 -43.80 11.34 19.05
CA GLU A 483 -42.78 11.84 18.15
C GLU A 483 -41.49 12.08 18.96
N VAL A 484 -40.36 11.70 18.39
CA VAL A 484 -39.04 12.02 18.98
C VAL A 484 -38.48 13.21 18.20
N THR A 485 -38.46 14.37 18.87
CA THR A 485 -37.88 15.60 18.31
C THR A 485 -36.36 15.52 18.32
N ASP A 486 -35.69 16.21 17.40
CA ASP A 486 -34.21 16.25 17.27
C ASP A 486 -33.54 14.88 17.14
N ARG A 487 -34.28 13.86 16.66
CA ARG A 487 -33.78 12.50 16.50
C ARG A 487 -32.83 12.37 15.34
N TYR A 488 -33.21 12.89 14.17
CA TYR A 488 -32.40 12.72 12.95
C TYR A 488 -31.70 14.02 12.59
N LEU A 489 -30.45 13.87 12.14
CA LEU A 489 -29.59 14.92 11.62
C LEU A 489 -29.14 14.54 10.23
N VAL A 490 -29.30 15.41 9.24
CA VAL A 490 -28.87 15.21 7.86
C VAL A 490 -27.79 16.23 7.53
N ILE A 491 -26.63 15.76 7.05
CA ILE A 491 -25.48 16.56 6.70
C ILE A 491 -25.18 16.39 5.22
N VAL A 492 -24.83 17.45 4.53
CA VAL A 492 -24.52 17.43 3.10
C VAL A 492 -23.17 18.07 2.85
N ASP A 493 -22.29 17.32 2.22
CA ASP A 493 -21.09 17.83 1.57
C ASP A 493 -21.36 18.02 0.07
N VAL A 494 -20.99 19.19 -0.44
CA VAL A 494 -21.34 19.62 -1.80
C VAL A 494 -20.15 19.46 -2.72
N CYS A 495 -20.29 18.65 -3.78
CA CYS A 495 -19.23 18.42 -4.76
C CYS A 495 -18.79 19.70 -5.49
N LYS A 496 -17.49 19.81 -5.79
CA LYS A 496 -16.89 20.90 -6.57
C LYS A 496 -16.72 20.48 -8.03
N GLY A 497 -17.55 21.04 -8.93
CA GLY A 497 -17.33 21.01 -10.38
C GLY A 497 -18.00 19.86 -11.13
N HIS A 498 -18.01 19.99 -12.50
CA HIS A 498 -18.75 19.11 -13.43
C HIS A 498 -17.85 18.15 -14.22
N THR A 499 -16.60 17.91 -13.79
CA THR A 499 -15.67 17.03 -14.54
C THR A 499 -15.72 15.59 -14.02
N LYS A 500 -15.37 14.61 -14.86
CA LYS A 500 -15.30 13.19 -14.48
C LYS A 500 -14.34 12.88 -13.29
N ASN A 501 -13.54 13.86 -12.86
CA ASN A 501 -12.65 13.82 -11.71
C ASN A 501 -13.12 14.79 -10.59
N ALA A 502 -14.39 15.22 -10.59
CA ALA A 502 -14.97 16.03 -9.53
C ALA A 502 -15.15 15.19 -8.26
N ASP A 503 -15.11 15.85 -7.10
CA ASP A 503 -15.45 15.25 -5.82
C ASP A 503 -16.89 14.72 -5.83
N PHE A 504 -17.21 13.78 -4.96
CA PHE A 504 -18.56 13.26 -4.81
C PHE A 504 -19.38 14.17 -3.92
N ALA A 505 -20.69 14.15 -4.09
CA ALA A 505 -21.60 14.68 -3.08
C ALA A 505 -21.92 13.56 -2.08
N ASP A 506 -21.96 13.91 -0.80
CA ASP A 506 -22.31 13.01 0.28
C ASP A 506 -23.47 13.56 1.12
N ILE A 507 -24.50 12.74 1.39
CA ILE A 507 -25.63 13.09 2.27
C ILE A 507 -25.68 12.03 3.37
N LEU A 508 -25.25 12.39 4.56
CA LEU A 508 -25.22 11.54 5.73
C LEU A 508 -26.47 11.70 6.58
N VAL A 509 -27.05 10.61 7.06
CA VAL A 509 -28.13 10.61 8.04
C VAL A 509 -27.65 9.98 9.34
N ILE A 510 -27.77 10.72 10.43
CA ILE A 510 -27.42 10.28 11.78
C ILE A 510 -28.68 10.08 12.61
N ASP A 511 -28.89 8.90 13.19
CA ASP A 511 -29.93 8.65 14.20
C ASP A 511 -29.35 8.86 15.60
N ARG A 512 -29.93 9.79 16.33
CA ARG A 512 -29.49 10.24 17.66
C ARG A 512 -30.37 9.68 18.80
N LEU A 513 -31.29 8.74 18.50
CA LEU A 513 -32.26 8.23 19.46
C LEU A 513 -31.61 7.81 20.78
N PHE A 514 -30.56 7.01 20.71
CA PHE A 514 -29.92 6.42 21.89
C PHE A 514 -29.11 7.41 22.74
N MET A 515 -28.89 8.65 22.23
CA MET A 515 -28.26 9.70 23.05
C MET A 515 -29.13 10.13 24.26
N MET A 516 -30.42 9.83 24.24
CA MET A 516 -31.29 10.02 25.43
C MET A 516 -30.83 9.14 26.61
N ASP A 517 -30.26 7.98 26.33
CA ASP A 517 -29.78 7.02 27.32
C ASP A 517 -28.27 7.10 27.56
N GLY A 518 -27.61 8.10 26.96
CA GLY A 518 -26.15 8.30 27.06
C GLY A 518 -25.33 7.44 26.10
N GLU A 519 -25.96 6.73 25.18
CA GLU A 519 -25.30 5.90 24.18
C GLU A 519 -24.95 6.71 22.92
N PRO A 520 -23.97 6.28 22.11
CA PRO A 520 -23.54 7.03 20.93
C PRO A 520 -24.57 7.04 19.80
N PRO A 521 -24.62 8.11 18.98
CA PRO A 521 -25.43 8.17 17.79
C PRO A 521 -24.93 7.19 16.72
N VAL A 522 -25.81 6.83 15.77
CA VAL A 522 -25.55 5.80 14.76
C VAL A 522 -25.78 6.35 13.36
N VAL A 523 -24.91 5.98 12.41
CA VAL A 523 -25.16 6.23 10.99
C VAL A 523 -26.38 5.42 10.54
N ALA A 524 -27.45 6.10 10.10
CA ALA A 524 -28.69 5.47 9.67
C ALA A 524 -28.74 5.22 8.17
N ALA A 525 -28.30 6.21 7.38
CA ALA A 525 -28.25 6.12 5.92
C ALA A 525 -27.17 7.05 5.35
N GLU A 526 -26.78 6.78 4.10
CA GLU A 526 -25.85 7.60 3.32
C GLU A 526 -26.26 7.58 1.86
N TRP A 527 -26.32 8.74 1.23
CA TRP A 527 -26.40 8.87 -0.22
C TRP A 527 -25.06 9.40 -0.72
N HIS A 528 -24.42 8.68 -1.67
CA HIS A 528 -23.10 9.07 -2.16
C HIS A 528 -23.04 8.94 -3.69
N GLY A 529 -22.61 10.01 -4.37
CA GLY A 529 -22.49 9.98 -5.83
C GLY A 529 -22.27 11.33 -6.49
N HIS A 530 -22.14 11.32 -7.82
CA HIS A 530 -22.11 12.54 -8.62
C HIS A 530 -23.54 12.97 -8.97
N ILE A 531 -23.84 14.23 -8.76
CA ILE A 531 -25.16 14.83 -9.04
C ILE A 531 -24.98 16.33 -9.31
N ASP A 532 -25.85 16.91 -10.17
CA ASP A 532 -25.89 18.34 -10.37
C ASP A 532 -26.38 19.04 -9.10
N MET A 533 -25.88 20.26 -8.85
CA MET A 533 -26.14 20.97 -7.59
C MET A 533 -27.62 21.25 -7.32
N ASP A 534 -28.39 21.61 -8.35
CA ASP A 534 -29.83 21.83 -8.24
C ASP A 534 -30.58 20.56 -7.82
N LYS A 535 -30.20 19.42 -8.43
CA LYS A 535 -30.76 18.14 -8.07
C LYS A 535 -30.29 17.65 -6.69
N LEU A 536 -29.07 18.01 -6.28
CA LEU A 536 -28.54 17.70 -4.94
C LEU A 536 -29.42 18.42 -3.87
N ALA A 537 -29.77 19.67 -4.12
CA ALA A 537 -30.65 20.43 -3.22
C ALA A 537 -31.98 19.69 -2.94
N TRP A 538 -32.63 19.22 -3.99
CA TRP A 538 -33.88 18.47 -3.86
C TRP A 538 -33.70 17.09 -3.26
N LYS A 539 -32.62 16.37 -3.63
CA LYS A 539 -32.29 15.05 -3.04
C LYS A 539 -32.03 15.18 -1.53
N ALA A 540 -31.24 16.15 -1.10
CA ALA A 540 -30.97 16.42 0.30
C ALA A 540 -32.26 16.75 1.09
N THR A 541 -33.12 17.57 0.50
CA THR A 541 -34.42 17.95 1.10
C THR A 541 -35.36 16.75 1.19
N GLN A 542 -35.41 15.89 0.17
CA GLN A 542 -36.18 14.64 0.17
C GLN A 542 -35.71 13.69 1.28
N VAL A 543 -34.37 13.48 1.41
CA VAL A 543 -33.80 12.64 2.47
C VAL A 543 -34.13 13.20 3.85
N ALA A 544 -33.95 14.52 4.07
CA ALA A 544 -34.24 15.14 5.36
C ALA A 544 -35.71 15.08 5.72
N ALA A 545 -36.59 15.32 4.75
CA ALA A 545 -38.04 15.24 4.96
C ALA A 545 -38.51 13.79 5.20
N TYR A 546 -37.92 12.80 4.52
CA TYR A 546 -38.20 11.38 4.72
C TYR A 546 -37.85 10.94 6.15
N TYR A 547 -36.75 11.42 6.70
CA TYR A 547 -36.30 11.15 8.07
C TYR A 547 -36.94 12.13 9.08
N ASN A 548 -38.28 12.17 9.10
CA ASN A 548 -39.11 12.94 10.03
C ASN A 548 -38.79 14.43 10.06
N ASN A 549 -38.53 15.04 8.90
CA ASN A 549 -38.10 16.43 8.75
C ASN A 549 -36.90 16.77 9.66
N ALA A 550 -35.83 16.01 9.47
CA ALA A 550 -34.58 16.19 10.19
C ALA A 550 -33.96 17.58 10.02
N LEU A 551 -33.15 18.01 10.97
CA LEU A 551 -32.32 19.22 10.78
C LEU A 551 -31.37 18.97 9.59
N LEU A 552 -31.44 19.85 8.58
CA LEU A 552 -30.60 19.75 7.37
C LEU A 552 -29.43 20.74 7.47
N VAL A 553 -28.22 20.20 7.47
CA VAL A 553 -26.95 20.96 7.55
C VAL A 553 -26.22 20.83 6.23
N ILE A 554 -26.00 21.92 5.54
CA ILE A 554 -25.28 21.95 4.25
C ILE A 554 -23.95 22.66 4.43
N GLU A 555 -22.87 22.08 3.93
CA GLU A 555 -21.59 22.76 3.91
C GLU A 555 -21.62 23.94 2.94
N SER A 556 -21.18 25.14 3.36
CA SER A 556 -21.32 26.37 2.60
C SER A 556 -20.02 26.97 2.05
N ASN A 557 -18.90 26.28 2.14
CA ASN A 557 -17.60 26.81 1.72
C ASN A 557 -17.46 27.11 0.24
N THR A 558 -18.00 26.24 -0.57
CA THR A 558 -18.01 26.39 -2.04
C THR A 558 -18.76 27.60 -2.49
N LEU A 559 -19.46 28.25 -1.57
CA LEU A 559 -20.53 29.19 -1.74
C LEU A 559 -20.14 30.64 -1.47
N GLU A 560 -18.95 30.88 -0.89
CA GLU A 560 -18.56 32.26 -0.48
C GLU A 560 -17.29 32.79 -1.23
N THR A 561 -16.69 32.06 -2.15
CA THR A 561 -15.59 32.59 -2.97
C THR A 561 -16.12 33.55 -4.04
N ASN A 562 -15.47 34.70 -4.18
CA ASN A 562 -15.92 35.87 -4.98
C ASN A 562 -16.26 35.62 -6.47
N ASN A 563 -16.00 34.41 -6.99
CA ASN A 563 -16.26 34.03 -8.38
C ASN A 563 -17.48 33.11 -8.58
N THR A 564 -18.12 32.64 -7.50
CA THR A 564 -19.23 31.66 -7.57
C THR A 564 -20.43 32.07 -6.74
N LYS A 565 -20.60 33.36 -6.43
CA LYS A 565 -21.71 33.88 -5.62
C LYS A 565 -23.13 33.51 -6.10
N GLY A 566 -23.27 32.97 -7.33
CA GLY A 566 -24.58 32.66 -7.88
C GLY A 566 -25.13 31.28 -7.54
N GLU A 567 -24.28 30.23 -7.55
CA GLU A 567 -24.77 28.84 -7.57
C GLU A 567 -25.15 28.31 -6.19
N ALA A 568 -24.51 28.74 -5.20
CA ALA A 568 -24.66 28.28 -3.83
C ALA A 568 -25.60 29.08 -2.98
N GLU A 569 -25.64 30.36 -3.15
CA GLU A 569 -26.78 31.18 -2.73
C GLU A 569 -28.06 30.58 -3.34
N TYR A 570 -27.99 30.07 -4.57
CA TYR A 570 -29.05 29.41 -5.28
C TYR A 570 -29.55 28.13 -4.59
N ILE A 571 -28.67 27.17 -4.24
CA ILE A 571 -29.08 25.93 -3.54
C ILE A 571 -29.71 26.23 -2.19
N LEU A 572 -29.08 27.07 -1.37
CA LEU A 572 -29.61 27.45 -0.08
C LEU A 572 -30.93 28.19 -0.19
N THR A 573 -31.12 29.00 -1.25
CA THR A 573 -32.36 29.72 -1.52
C THR A 573 -33.47 28.73 -1.90
N LEU A 574 -33.23 27.81 -2.80
CA LEU A 574 -34.18 26.77 -3.19
C LEU A 574 -34.65 25.93 -1.99
N ILE A 575 -33.70 25.49 -1.17
CA ILE A 575 -34.03 24.70 0.03
C ILE A 575 -34.76 25.54 1.06
N HIS A 576 -34.39 26.82 1.25
CA HIS A 576 -35.02 27.69 2.23
C HIS A 576 -36.48 27.96 1.91
N GLU A 577 -36.87 28.09 0.65
CA GLU A 577 -38.25 28.29 0.25
C GLU A 577 -39.16 27.12 0.66
N VAL A 578 -38.65 25.90 0.57
CA VAL A 578 -39.43 24.68 0.80
C VAL A 578 -39.18 24.06 2.19
N TYR A 579 -37.96 24.18 2.71
CA TYR A 579 -37.51 23.48 3.93
C TYR A 579 -36.87 24.40 4.98
N GLY A 580 -37.04 25.72 4.85
CA GLY A 580 -36.31 26.75 5.61
C GLY A 580 -36.42 26.68 7.13
N ARG A 581 -37.49 26.09 7.67
CA ARG A 581 -37.66 25.92 9.13
C ARG A 581 -36.78 24.88 9.76
N GLN A 582 -36.32 23.93 8.99
CA GLN A 582 -35.43 22.82 9.41
C GLN A 582 -34.04 22.92 8.75
N LEU A 583 -33.75 24.05 8.11
CA LEU A 583 -32.43 24.32 7.55
C LEU A 583 -31.55 24.97 8.63
N TYR A 584 -30.37 24.39 8.83
CA TYR A 584 -29.39 24.91 9.79
C TYR A 584 -28.98 26.35 9.48
N ALA A 585 -29.03 27.17 10.49
CA ALA A 585 -28.57 28.56 10.43
C ALA A 585 -27.48 28.80 11.49
N ARG A 586 -26.48 29.56 11.10
CA ARG A 586 -25.35 29.93 11.98
C ARG A 586 -25.86 30.83 13.12
N LYS A 587 -25.25 30.67 14.30
CA LYS A 587 -25.50 31.57 15.43
C LYS A 587 -25.12 33.01 15.06
N GLN A 588 -26.04 33.93 15.21
CA GLN A 588 -25.77 35.35 15.01
C GLN A 588 -25.10 35.93 16.27
N SER A 589 -24.14 36.82 16.08
CA SER A 589 -23.58 37.59 17.19
C SER A 589 -24.62 38.56 17.75
N ALA A 590 -24.45 38.98 19.00
CA ALA A 590 -25.33 40.02 19.59
C ALA A 590 -25.31 41.33 18.78
N GLU A 591 -24.23 41.58 18.06
CA GLU A 591 -24.07 42.74 17.19
C GLU A 591 -24.86 42.57 15.89
N ASP A 592 -24.81 41.38 15.24
CA ASP A 592 -25.60 41.09 14.05
C ASP A 592 -27.11 41.21 14.31
N ILE A 593 -27.57 40.74 15.50
CA ILE A 593 -28.96 40.84 15.91
C ILE A 593 -29.35 42.30 16.11
N ARG A 594 -28.49 43.11 16.73
CA ARG A 594 -28.74 44.55 16.94
C ARG A 594 -28.81 45.34 15.63
N GLN A 595 -28.00 44.93 14.64
CA GLN A 595 -27.94 45.52 13.31
C GLN A 595 -29.05 45.00 12.38
N GLY A 596 -29.85 44.02 12.83
CA GLY A 596 -30.92 43.43 12.02
C GLY A 596 -30.43 42.66 10.80
N LEU A 597 -29.24 42.14 10.86
CA LEU A 597 -28.67 41.38 9.74
C LEU A 597 -29.41 40.04 9.53
N PRO A 598 -29.61 39.60 8.28
CA PRO A 598 -30.31 38.36 7.99
C PRO A 598 -29.52 37.13 8.52
N LYS A 599 -30.25 36.06 8.88
CA LYS A 599 -29.63 34.78 9.26
C LYS A 599 -28.83 34.23 8.09
N LYS A 600 -27.63 33.73 8.39
CA LYS A 600 -26.78 33.00 7.42
C LYS A 600 -27.01 31.51 7.56
N TYR A 601 -27.46 30.87 6.49
CA TYR A 601 -27.73 29.44 6.43
C TYR A 601 -26.50 28.67 6.02
N GLY A 602 -26.50 27.36 6.35
CA GLY A 602 -25.40 26.43 6.04
C GLY A 602 -24.23 26.50 7.02
N TYR A 603 -23.50 25.40 7.13
CA TYR A 603 -22.31 25.30 7.97
C TYR A 603 -21.07 25.81 7.19
N HIS A 604 -20.37 26.78 7.75
CA HIS A 604 -19.22 27.40 7.07
C HIS A 604 -17.91 26.79 7.54
N THR A 605 -17.22 26.06 6.66
CA THR A 605 -15.88 25.52 6.88
C THR A 605 -14.84 26.43 6.24
N ASN A 606 -14.22 27.29 6.98
CA ASN A 606 -13.00 28.02 6.62
C ASN A 606 -11.78 27.28 7.24
N PRO A 607 -10.52 27.68 6.96
CA PRO A 607 -9.35 27.00 7.51
C PRO A 607 -9.35 26.87 9.04
N LEU A 608 -9.98 27.77 9.78
CA LEU A 608 -10.08 27.71 11.24
C LEU A 608 -11.19 26.76 11.69
N THR A 609 -12.39 26.88 11.12
CA THR A 609 -13.51 25.99 11.48
C THR A 609 -13.28 24.57 11.00
N LYS A 610 -12.61 24.35 9.84
CA LYS A 610 -12.18 23.01 9.39
C LYS A 610 -11.28 22.36 10.44
N LYS A 611 -10.31 23.10 11.00
CA LYS A 611 -9.46 22.57 12.07
C LYS A 611 -10.26 22.15 13.30
N VAL A 612 -11.23 22.96 13.71
CA VAL A 612 -12.08 22.65 14.88
C VAL A 612 -12.86 21.37 14.66
N VAL A 613 -13.55 21.21 13.54
CA VAL A 613 -14.36 20.00 13.29
C VAL A 613 -13.49 18.75 13.15
N ILE A 614 -12.30 18.87 12.56
CA ILE A 614 -11.36 17.75 12.45
C ILE A 614 -10.78 17.37 13.82
N TYR A 615 -10.39 18.32 14.66
CA TYR A 615 -9.93 18.00 16.02
C TYR A 615 -11.04 17.39 16.87
N ASN A 616 -12.28 17.86 16.74
CA ASN A 616 -13.43 17.27 17.43
C ASN A 616 -13.68 15.83 16.92
N LEU A 617 -13.66 15.62 15.60
CA LEU A 617 -13.78 14.27 15.04
C LEU A 617 -12.67 13.34 15.54
N LYS A 618 -11.43 13.84 15.69
CA LYS A 618 -10.32 13.08 16.27
C LYS A 618 -10.62 12.59 17.70
N VAL A 619 -11.23 13.43 18.52
CA VAL A 619 -11.70 13.05 19.86
C VAL A 619 -12.83 12.02 19.77
N VAL A 620 -13.81 12.27 18.91
CA VAL A 620 -14.96 11.37 18.70
C VAL A 620 -14.51 9.98 18.26
N ILE A 621 -13.53 9.89 17.38
CA ILE A 621 -12.97 8.61 16.92
C ILE A 621 -12.21 7.90 18.05
N ARG A 622 -11.31 8.60 18.74
CA ARG A 622 -10.54 8.04 19.85
C ARG A 622 -11.43 7.51 20.99
N GLU A 623 -12.47 8.27 21.34
CA GLU A 623 -13.38 7.93 22.45
C GLU A 623 -14.58 7.07 21.98
N ARG A 624 -14.67 6.72 20.68
CA ARG A 624 -15.75 5.92 20.05
C ARG A 624 -17.14 6.49 20.31
N LEU A 625 -17.28 7.79 20.12
CA LEU A 625 -18.53 8.52 20.44
C LEU A 625 -19.58 8.45 19.33
N TYR A 626 -19.45 7.59 18.31
CA TYR A 626 -20.50 7.29 17.34
C TYR A 626 -20.31 5.87 16.77
N ILE A 627 -21.32 5.38 16.07
CA ILE A 627 -21.28 4.07 15.43
C ILE A 627 -21.31 4.27 13.91
N GLU A 628 -20.17 3.96 13.26
CA GLU A 628 -20.05 3.95 11.79
C GLU A 628 -20.64 2.67 11.21
N ARG A 629 -21.25 2.78 10.02
CA ARG A 629 -21.82 1.65 9.27
C ARG A 629 -21.18 1.46 7.91
N GLU A 630 -20.61 2.52 7.32
CA GLU A 630 -19.99 2.49 6.00
C GLU A 630 -18.46 2.26 6.09
N GLU A 631 -18.02 1.16 5.53
CA GLU A 631 -16.58 0.80 5.56
C GLU A 631 -15.71 1.75 4.75
N ALA A 632 -16.23 2.31 3.63
CA ALA A 632 -15.49 3.24 2.79
C ALA A 632 -15.12 4.55 3.51
N CYS A 633 -15.90 4.96 4.54
CA CYS A 633 -15.56 6.11 5.38
C CYS A 633 -14.27 5.86 6.19
N LEU A 634 -14.01 4.62 6.62
CA LEU A 634 -12.78 4.29 7.34
C LEU A 634 -11.54 4.44 6.44
N ASP A 635 -11.68 4.17 5.14
CA ASP A 635 -10.60 4.36 4.18
C ASP A 635 -10.27 5.86 4.02
N GLU A 636 -11.27 6.74 4.05
CA GLU A 636 -11.05 8.20 4.04
C GLU A 636 -10.34 8.66 5.32
N TYR A 637 -10.69 8.16 6.50
CA TYR A 637 -9.95 8.44 7.74
C TYR A 637 -8.48 8.01 7.66
N LEU A 638 -8.21 6.85 7.09
CA LEU A 638 -6.86 6.31 6.95
C LEU A 638 -6.01 7.07 5.93
N THR A 639 -6.65 7.80 5.01
CA THR A 639 -6.00 8.56 3.93
C THR A 639 -5.97 10.07 4.17
N TYR A 640 -6.46 10.53 5.33
CA TYR A 640 -6.49 11.94 5.70
C TYR A 640 -5.23 12.34 6.44
N VAL A 641 -4.54 13.37 5.96
CA VAL A 641 -3.21 13.76 6.43
C VAL A 641 -3.12 15.23 6.80
N GLU A 642 -2.16 15.54 7.67
CA GLU A 642 -1.73 16.89 7.95
C GLU A 642 -0.47 17.19 7.10
N THR A 643 -0.56 18.18 6.23
CA THR A 643 0.55 18.59 5.38
C THR A 643 1.58 19.40 6.17
N GLU A 644 2.76 19.63 5.59
CA GLU A 644 3.84 20.45 6.18
C GLU A 644 3.39 21.89 6.50
N ASN A 645 2.35 22.37 5.81
CA ASN A 645 1.74 23.71 6.04
C ASN A 645 0.64 23.69 7.09
N ASN A 646 0.47 22.62 7.88
CA ASN A 646 -0.61 22.42 8.85
C ASN A 646 -2.02 22.56 8.23
N VAL A 647 -2.19 22.11 6.99
CA VAL A 647 -3.46 21.98 6.29
C VAL A 647 -3.91 20.53 6.38
N PHE A 648 -5.20 20.32 6.67
CA PHE A 648 -5.82 18.99 6.67
C PHE A 648 -6.47 18.70 5.32
N GLU A 649 -6.07 17.63 4.66
CA GLU A 649 -6.58 17.23 3.35
C GLU A 649 -6.49 15.73 3.12
N ALA A 650 -7.29 15.21 2.20
CA ALA A 650 -7.15 13.86 1.72
C ALA A 650 -5.83 13.72 0.93
N MET A 651 -5.18 12.56 1.00
CA MET A 651 -4.02 12.27 0.16
C MET A 651 -4.39 12.38 -1.32
N GLU A 652 -3.43 12.74 -2.16
CA GLU A 652 -3.66 12.89 -3.61
C GLU A 652 -4.30 11.63 -4.21
N GLY A 653 -5.44 11.84 -4.89
CA GLY A 653 -6.23 10.78 -5.50
C GLY A 653 -7.21 10.08 -4.56
N TYR A 654 -7.39 10.59 -3.33
CA TYR A 654 -8.45 10.22 -2.38
C TYR A 654 -9.41 11.38 -2.16
N HIS A 655 -10.54 11.05 -1.55
CA HIS A 655 -11.63 11.98 -1.25
C HIS A 655 -11.81 12.12 0.26
N ASP A 656 -12.39 13.22 0.73
CA ASP A 656 -12.73 13.48 2.13
C ASP A 656 -14.23 13.83 2.31
N ASP A 657 -15.06 13.51 1.30
CA ASP A 657 -16.49 13.87 1.29
C ASP A 657 -17.26 13.21 2.45
N ARG A 658 -17.08 11.89 2.64
CA ARG A 658 -17.66 11.15 3.77
C ARG A 658 -17.10 11.61 5.11
N LEU A 659 -15.79 11.82 5.16
CA LEU A 659 -15.12 12.32 6.36
C LEU A 659 -15.66 13.69 6.77
N MET A 660 -15.86 14.61 5.83
CA MET A 660 -16.33 15.96 6.11
C MET A 660 -17.77 15.97 6.61
N THR A 661 -18.64 15.14 6.04
CA THR A 661 -20.02 15.00 6.57
C THR A 661 -20.04 14.47 8.01
N ARG A 662 -19.16 13.50 8.36
CA ARG A 662 -19.01 13.03 9.76
C ARG A 662 -18.43 14.11 10.65
N ALA A 663 -17.41 14.86 10.21
CA ALA A 663 -16.79 15.92 11.00
C ALA A 663 -17.77 17.02 11.36
N ILE A 664 -18.52 17.51 10.38
CA ILE A 664 -19.57 18.52 10.60
C ILE A 664 -20.71 17.91 11.42
N GLY A 665 -21.13 16.69 11.09
CA GLY A 665 -22.23 16.01 11.75
C GLY A 665 -21.97 15.79 13.25
N MET A 666 -20.78 15.35 13.64
CA MET A 666 -20.43 15.17 15.05
C MET A 666 -20.29 16.49 15.79
N GLN A 667 -19.79 17.56 15.13
CA GLN A 667 -19.77 18.90 15.70
C GLN A 667 -21.19 19.39 16.02
N VAL A 668 -22.11 19.30 15.08
CA VAL A 668 -23.49 19.74 15.27
C VAL A 668 -24.20 18.84 16.29
N CYS A 669 -24.01 17.52 16.19
CA CYS A 669 -24.65 16.55 17.06
C CYS A 669 -24.33 16.75 18.54
N TYR A 670 -23.05 17.02 18.87
CA TYR A 670 -22.60 17.10 20.26
C TYR A 670 -22.57 18.52 20.82
N HIS A 671 -22.47 19.56 19.99
CA HIS A 671 -22.22 20.93 20.46
C HIS A 671 -23.33 21.93 20.10
N GLU A 672 -24.24 21.57 19.18
CA GLU A 672 -25.16 22.55 18.63
C GLU A 672 -26.65 22.16 18.68
N MET A 673 -26.93 20.84 18.79
CA MET A 673 -28.32 20.35 18.94
C MET A 673 -28.62 19.97 20.39
N GLU A 674 -29.87 20.13 20.77
CA GLU A 674 -30.41 19.58 22.03
C GLU A 674 -30.51 18.05 21.92
N LEU A 675 -30.49 17.36 23.06
CA LEU A 675 -30.75 15.91 23.11
C LEU A 675 -32.14 15.58 22.56
N PRO A 676 -32.33 14.44 21.89
CA PRO A 676 -33.64 13.99 21.45
C PRO A 676 -34.65 13.93 22.63
N ARG A 677 -35.92 14.25 22.38
CA ARG A 677 -36.97 14.20 23.41
C ARG A 677 -38.22 13.55 22.86
N ILE A 678 -38.86 12.72 23.67
CA ILE A 678 -40.16 12.14 23.34
C ILE A 678 -41.26 13.16 23.62
N VAL A 679 -42.04 13.50 22.59
CA VAL A 679 -43.19 14.39 22.69
C VAL A 679 -44.45 13.63 22.30
N LYS A 680 -45.49 13.65 23.18
CA LYS A 680 -46.76 13.03 22.83
C LYS A 680 -47.46 13.88 21.77
N ARG A 681 -47.91 13.24 20.69
CA ARG A 681 -48.75 13.90 19.68
C ARG A 681 -50.11 14.20 20.31
N VAL A 682 -50.41 15.47 20.56
CA VAL A 682 -51.75 15.90 20.96
C VAL A 682 -52.59 15.88 19.69
N ASN A 683 -53.54 14.94 19.60
CA ASN A 683 -54.57 14.94 18.54
C ASN A 683 -55.48 16.15 18.71
N ASN A 684 -55.05 17.33 18.32
CA ASN A 684 -55.90 18.50 18.19
C ASN A 684 -56.55 18.47 16.81
N ILE A 685 -57.82 18.10 16.77
CA ILE A 685 -58.69 18.11 15.59
C ILE A 685 -58.78 19.52 14.94
N ASN A 686 -58.21 20.57 15.56
CA ASN A 686 -58.24 21.96 15.12
C ASN A 686 -56.88 22.65 14.98
N ALA A 687 -55.76 21.95 14.94
CA ALA A 687 -54.46 22.60 14.86
C ALA A 687 -53.87 22.55 13.45
N GLY A 688 -54.22 23.49 12.65
CA GLY A 688 -53.25 24.05 11.70
C GLY A 688 -52.12 24.66 12.53
N LEU A 689 -50.86 24.13 12.34
CA LEU A 689 -49.61 24.63 12.87
C LEU A 689 -49.33 24.37 14.38
N VAL A 690 -48.93 23.15 14.70
CA VAL A 690 -48.00 22.98 15.83
C VAL A 690 -46.64 23.48 15.37
N GLN A 691 -46.24 24.66 15.88
CA GLN A 691 -44.85 25.11 15.73
C GLN A 691 -43.96 24.14 16.50
N ARG A 692 -43.14 23.41 15.77
CA ARG A 692 -42.09 22.58 16.39
C ARG A 692 -41.08 23.51 17.07
N PRO A 693 -40.55 23.14 18.24
CA PRO A 693 -39.42 23.89 18.79
C PRO A 693 -38.26 23.83 17.78
N VAL A 694 -37.74 24.99 17.46
CA VAL A 694 -36.56 25.14 16.61
C VAL A 694 -35.38 24.60 17.39
N SER A 695 -34.47 23.88 16.74
CA SER A 695 -33.25 23.36 17.39
C SER A 695 -32.45 24.49 18.06
N ALA A 696 -31.62 24.17 19.05
CA ALA A 696 -30.75 25.13 19.73
C ALA A 696 -29.89 25.96 18.77
N ALA A 697 -29.57 25.41 17.58
CA ALA A 697 -28.87 26.10 16.52
C ALA A 697 -29.68 27.21 15.84
N THR A 698 -31.01 27.19 15.99
CA THR A 698 -31.94 28.17 15.39
C THR A 698 -32.59 29.10 16.39
N ILE A 699 -32.41 28.84 17.72
CA ILE A 699 -32.82 29.72 18.80
C ILE A 699 -31.57 30.45 19.29
N GLY A 700 -31.24 31.58 18.68
CA GLY A 700 -30.14 32.44 19.11
C GLY A 700 -30.70 33.71 19.73
#